data_f2028bf8a4dede469bb434700fb21110
#
_entry.id   f2028bf8a4dede469bb434700fb21110
#
_cell.length_a   1.000
_cell.length_b   1.000
_cell.length_c   1.000
_cell.angle_alpha   90.00
_cell.angle_beta   90.00
_cell.angle_gamma   90.00
#
_symmetry.space_group_name_H-M   'P 1'
#
loop_
_entity.id
_entity.type
_entity.pdbx_description
1 polymer ?
#
loop_
_entity_poly.entity_id
_entity_poly.type
_entity_poly.pdbx_seq_one_letter_code
_entity_poly.pdbx_strand_id
1 'polypeptide(L)'
;MKKIVTILVTFLFVVHTHAQRQDTVPDMTRDGATLNEVVIMGNNSRKDMLMKSSQSLVRIDKSEIVSSLSGSLMQSLSSIPGVKAINIGSSQSKPAIRGLGFNRMAVTENGIKHEGQQWGEEHGLEIDQFAVDCVEIIKGPAALLYGSDAIGGVINLYSDIPPAKPFEGKTELFMRSVNESLGLSVRVAGKNNWFYYKANLTLVDYADYKVPTDSIQYYSYYIRLKEQRLRNTAGKERDGSLLCGYAGERFSTSFRISDTYVRSGFFANAHGLEVRLSDIDYDRSRCDIDLPRHDVNHLKVTNHSAWRTGAVRWESNLSYQNNLRREHSEPVSHGYMPMPPGTLERKYIKNTYTASLGMKALIAERHSLNAGLNVEHQHNRRSGWGFIIPDFETTSWGGYAFDRYFLSDDLILNAGIRINRVVTRIHSYHDWYKTPVAGSDSVYRERSARLRRSFNSFTWSLGVNYSAGAWIWKANIGKSFRVPIPKELGADGVNYHIFRYEKGEAGLSPEESYQFDAGIYWHNEALDIRLDSYVNYFPNYIYLNPTSAYTEGLQTYYYTQSRVIRYGVEADIRYRFLRRLEAVVKGEYLYAEQLSGNKKGYTLPFSPPWSADVELKYTFGSGEDGETGFISAAYRTVGNQHEIVPPEKSTAGYSILNLSAGKVFAWKEGRLRLNLQALNLLGKKYYDHTSYYRQIDVPEPGRNFSLLIGFDF
;
A
#
# COMPACT_ATOMS: atom_id res chain seq x y z
N MET A 1 -31.21 -4.65 8.61
CA MET A 1 -30.65 -6.01 8.51
C MET A 1 -31.63 -7.08 8.07
N LYS A 2 -32.81 -7.31 8.68
CA LYS A 2 -33.78 -8.33 8.20
C LYS A 2 -34.22 -8.21 6.73
N LYS A 3 -34.40 -7.02 6.20
CA LYS A 3 -34.83 -6.80 4.80
C LYS A 3 -33.73 -7.07 3.76
N ILE A 4 -32.45 -6.94 4.12
CA ILE A 4 -31.30 -7.20 3.22
C ILE A 4 -31.05 -8.70 3.08
N VAL A 5 -31.21 -9.46 4.16
CA VAL A 5 -31.08 -10.93 4.15
C VAL A 5 -32.18 -11.58 3.28
N THR A 6 -33.40 -11.05 3.31
CA THR A 6 -34.53 -11.57 2.50
C THR A 6 -34.32 -11.30 1.00
N ILE A 7 -33.73 -10.17 0.61
CA ILE A 7 -33.44 -9.86 -0.81
C ILE A 7 -32.28 -10.75 -1.32
N LEU A 8 -31.28 -11.05 -0.51
CA LEU A 8 -30.17 -11.94 -0.90
C LEU A 8 -30.62 -13.39 -1.10
N VAL A 9 -31.53 -13.89 -0.26
CA VAL A 9 -32.08 -15.25 -0.37
C VAL A 9 -32.98 -15.38 -1.61
N THR A 10 -33.71 -14.32 -1.98
CA THR A 10 -34.58 -14.33 -3.16
C THR A 10 -33.77 -14.25 -4.47
N PHE A 11 -32.61 -13.56 -4.47
CA PHE A 11 -31.71 -13.51 -5.63
C PHE A 11 -31.00 -14.84 -5.92
N LEU A 12 -30.73 -15.62 -4.88
CA LEU A 12 -30.11 -16.94 -5.01
C LEU A 12 -31.05 -18.00 -5.62
N PHE A 13 -32.36 -17.80 -5.57
CA PHE A 13 -33.35 -18.75 -6.11
C PHE A 13 -33.76 -18.49 -7.57
N VAL A 14 -33.44 -17.34 -8.16
CA VAL A 14 -33.88 -16.97 -9.52
C VAL A 14 -32.87 -17.38 -10.62
N VAL A 15 -31.64 -17.80 -10.26
CA VAL A 15 -30.58 -18.14 -11.23
C VAL A 15 -30.58 -19.63 -11.66
N HIS A 16 -31.60 -20.40 -11.31
CA HIS A 16 -31.60 -21.87 -11.45
C HIS A 16 -32.25 -22.40 -12.76
N THR A 17 -32.10 -21.73 -13.88
CA THR A 17 -32.45 -22.38 -15.15
C THR A 17 -31.52 -21.99 -16.28
N HIS A 18 -30.85 -23.00 -16.82
CA HIS A 18 -30.09 -23.11 -18.07
C HIS A 18 -28.57 -23.26 -17.91
N ALA A 19 -28.13 -24.47 -17.67
CA ALA A 19 -26.79 -24.92 -18.05
C ALA A 19 -26.84 -26.41 -18.42
N GLN A 20 -26.93 -26.69 -19.70
CA GLN A 20 -26.50 -27.96 -20.29
C GLN A 20 -25.88 -27.69 -21.68
N ARG A 21 -24.55 -27.80 -21.76
CA ARG A 21 -23.82 -28.46 -22.84
C ARG A 21 -22.31 -28.39 -22.54
N GLN A 22 -21.72 -29.55 -22.38
CA GLN A 22 -20.27 -29.73 -22.44
C GLN A 22 -19.84 -29.58 -23.90
N ASP A 23 -18.92 -28.68 -24.15
CA ASP A 23 -18.06 -28.72 -25.34
C ASP A 23 -16.59 -28.58 -24.88
N THR A 24 -15.80 -29.50 -25.43
CA THR A 24 -14.38 -29.68 -25.17
C THR A 24 -13.57 -28.41 -25.42
N VAL A 25 -12.82 -28.00 -24.41
CA VAL A 25 -11.87 -26.89 -24.49
C VAL A 25 -10.70 -27.31 -25.37
N PRO A 26 -10.33 -26.53 -26.40
CA PRO A 26 -9.07 -26.79 -27.16
C PRO A 26 -7.88 -26.52 -26.25
N ASP A 27 -6.96 -27.46 -26.25
CA ASP A 27 -5.66 -27.38 -25.57
C ASP A 27 -4.78 -26.30 -26.24
N MET A 28 -4.66 -25.12 -25.61
CA MET A 28 -3.84 -23.99 -26.07
C MET A 28 -2.40 -24.01 -25.49
N THR A 29 -1.81 -25.20 -25.35
CA THR A 29 -0.44 -25.35 -24.83
C THR A 29 0.65 -25.50 -25.88
N ARG A 30 0.40 -25.18 -27.14
CA ARG A 30 1.46 -25.19 -28.19
C ARG A 30 1.37 -23.95 -29.05
N ASP A 31 2.11 -22.89 -28.68
CA ASP A 31 3.00 -22.14 -29.56
C ASP A 31 3.68 -20.98 -28.80
N GLY A 32 5.01 -21.08 -28.82
CA GLY A 32 5.98 -20.01 -28.94
C GLY A 32 6.00 -18.87 -27.95
N ALA A 33 7.14 -18.67 -27.33
CA ALA A 33 7.72 -17.43 -26.84
C ALA A 33 6.71 -16.40 -26.33
N THR A 34 6.19 -16.61 -25.15
CA THR A 34 5.37 -15.62 -24.45
C THR A 34 6.26 -14.51 -23.93
N LEU A 35 6.18 -13.34 -24.58
CA LEU A 35 6.64 -12.06 -24.05
C LEU A 35 5.79 -11.65 -22.85
N ASN A 36 6.01 -12.31 -21.72
CA ASN A 36 5.26 -12.06 -20.49
C ASN A 36 6.16 -11.41 -19.45
N GLU A 37 6.23 -10.10 -19.52
CA GLU A 37 6.52 -9.28 -18.33
C GLU A 37 5.40 -8.29 -18.14
N VAL A 38 4.73 -8.41 -17.00
CA VAL A 38 3.46 -7.75 -16.70
C VAL A 38 2.31 -8.33 -17.52
N VAL A 39 2.14 -9.61 -17.48
CA VAL A 39 0.88 -10.30 -17.64
C VAL A 39 1.00 -11.67 -17.05
N ILE A 40 0.51 -11.75 -15.87
CA ILE A 40 -0.85 -12.18 -15.73
C ILE A 40 -1.22 -13.18 -16.79
N MET A 41 -1.46 -14.32 -16.35
CA MET A 41 -2.12 -15.38 -17.04
C MET A 41 -1.28 -16.20 -17.97
N GLY A 42 -0.44 -16.85 -17.42
CA GLY A 42 0.03 -18.14 -17.82
C GLY A 42 0.59 -18.76 -16.58
N ASN A 43 0.53 -20.04 -16.50
CA ASN A 43 1.13 -20.90 -15.48
C ASN A 43 2.68 -20.74 -15.48
N ASN A 44 3.19 -19.49 -15.50
CA ASN A 44 4.60 -19.24 -15.34
C ASN A 44 4.93 -19.64 -13.91
N SER A 45 5.70 -20.68 -13.78
CA SER A 45 6.14 -21.14 -12.46
C SER A 45 6.80 -19.97 -11.72
N ARG A 46 6.67 -19.92 -10.41
CA ARG A 46 7.38 -18.93 -9.55
C ARG A 46 8.87 -18.86 -9.91
N LYS A 47 9.45 -19.97 -10.34
CA LYS A 47 10.83 -20.09 -10.81
C LYS A 47 11.09 -19.26 -12.07
N ASP A 48 10.22 -19.32 -13.09
CA ASP A 48 10.39 -18.58 -14.35
C ASP A 48 10.37 -17.08 -14.14
N MET A 49 9.50 -16.60 -13.26
CA MET A 49 9.46 -15.18 -12.90
C MET A 49 10.74 -14.73 -12.18
N LEU A 50 11.23 -15.54 -11.27
CA LEU A 50 12.49 -15.27 -10.57
C LEU A 50 13.69 -15.32 -11.52
N MET A 51 13.73 -16.23 -12.47
CA MET A 51 14.83 -16.35 -13.45
C MET A 51 14.90 -15.16 -14.39
N LYS A 52 13.78 -14.53 -14.71
CA LYS A 52 13.71 -13.46 -15.73
C LYS A 52 13.93 -12.04 -15.17
N SER A 53 13.86 -11.80 -13.86
CA SER A 53 14.04 -10.48 -13.27
C SER A 53 15.34 -10.39 -12.47
N SER A 54 16.17 -9.37 -12.70
CA SER A 54 17.35 -9.06 -11.89
C SER A 54 16.98 -8.38 -10.56
N GLN A 55 15.75 -7.90 -10.41
CA GLN A 55 15.25 -7.30 -9.19
C GLN A 55 14.68 -8.36 -8.24
N SER A 56 14.66 -8.05 -6.94
CA SER A 56 13.94 -8.86 -5.97
C SER A 56 12.44 -8.69 -6.18
N LEU A 57 11.76 -9.80 -6.49
CA LEU A 57 10.34 -9.84 -6.82
C LEU A 57 9.62 -10.87 -5.96
N VAL A 58 8.49 -10.46 -5.37
CA VAL A 58 7.61 -11.34 -4.61
C VAL A 58 6.21 -11.26 -5.20
N ARG A 59 5.63 -12.42 -5.51
CA ARG A 59 4.24 -12.55 -5.95
C ARG A 59 3.42 -13.26 -4.87
N ILE A 60 2.23 -12.74 -4.62
CA ILE A 60 1.28 -13.22 -3.63
C ILE A 60 -0.05 -13.40 -4.33
N ASP A 61 -0.53 -14.62 -4.36
CA ASP A 61 -1.82 -14.93 -4.97
C ASP A 61 -2.97 -14.70 -3.97
N LYS A 62 -4.20 -14.60 -4.47
CA LYS A 62 -5.37 -14.30 -3.67
C LYS A 62 -5.56 -15.22 -2.46
N SER A 63 -5.25 -16.50 -2.60
CA SER A 63 -5.33 -17.46 -1.49
C SER A 63 -4.40 -17.13 -0.32
N GLU A 64 -3.21 -16.63 -0.62
CA GLU A 64 -2.24 -16.19 0.40
C GLU A 64 -2.70 -14.87 1.06
N ILE A 65 -3.24 -13.91 0.27
CA ILE A 65 -3.82 -12.67 0.81
C ILE A 65 -4.95 -12.98 1.78
N VAL A 66 -5.87 -13.85 1.38
CA VAL A 66 -7.03 -14.25 2.18
C VAL A 66 -6.63 -15.02 3.45
N SER A 67 -5.58 -15.84 3.38
CA SER A 67 -5.09 -16.58 4.56
C SER A 67 -4.38 -15.68 5.58
N SER A 68 -3.92 -14.51 5.18
CA SER A 68 -3.25 -13.50 6.03
C SER A 68 -4.10 -12.23 6.23
N LEU A 69 -5.41 -12.31 5.99
CA LEU A 69 -6.30 -11.15 6.00
C LEU A 69 -6.22 -10.38 7.32
N SER A 70 -5.93 -9.09 7.21
CA SER A 70 -5.80 -8.17 8.33
C SER A 70 -6.74 -6.95 8.19
N GLY A 71 -6.49 -5.89 8.91
CA GLY A 71 -7.29 -4.66 8.89
C GLY A 71 -7.31 -3.92 7.56
N SER A 72 -6.22 -4.02 6.82
CA SER A 72 -6.07 -3.49 5.48
C SER A 72 -5.17 -4.40 4.64
N LEU A 73 -5.20 -4.22 3.33
CA LEU A 73 -4.33 -4.98 2.43
C LEU A 73 -2.84 -4.81 2.80
N MET A 74 -2.41 -3.58 3.13
CA MET A 74 -1.01 -3.31 3.44
C MET A 74 -0.57 -4.00 4.75
N GLN A 75 -1.45 -4.10 5.75
CA GLN A 75 -1.19 -4.89 6.96
C GLN A 75 -1.05 -6.38 6.62
N SER A 76 -1.87 -6.90 5.72
CA SER A 76 -1.80 -8.30 5.27
C SER A 76 -0.47 -8.63 4.58
N LEU A 77 0.15 -7.65 3.89
CA LEU A 77 1.44 -7.79 3.22
C LEU A 77 2.65 -7.66 4.17
N SER A 78 2.49 -7.20 5.40
CA SER A 78 3.60 -6.93 6.34
C SER A 78 4.33 -8.17 6.88
N SER A 79 3.86 -9.37 6.54
CA SER A 79 4.55 -10.64 6.81
C SER A 79 5.67 -10.95 5.81
N ILE A 80 5.85 -10.13 4.78
CA ILE A 80 6.87 -10.30 3.75
C ILE A 80 8.14 -9.57 4.21
N PRO A 81 9.32 -10.20 4.21
CA PRO A 81 10.56 -9.50 4.55
C PRO A 81 10.75 -8.23 3.72
N GLY A 82 11.18 -7.16 4.35
CA GLY A 82 11.35 -5.84 3.72
C GLY A 82 10.06 -5.08 3.43
N VAL A 83 8.88 -5.62 3.75
CA VAL A 83 7.60 -4.92 3.61
C VAL A 83 7.02 -4.65 4.98
N LYS A 84 6.69 -3.40 5.26
CA LYS A 84 6.04 -2.96 6.51
C LYS A 84 4.76 -2.21 6.21
N ALA A 85 3.86 -2.22 7.17
CA ALA A 85 2.69 -1.35 7.19
C ALA A 85 2.94 -0.24 8.22
N ILE A 86 2.82 1.00 7.78
CA ILE A 86 2.78 2.16 8.68
C ILE A 86 1.34 2.29 9.14
N ASN A 87 1.08 1.86 10.38
CA ASN A 87 -0.26 1.71 10.90
C ASN A 87 -0.81 3.00 11.52
N ILE A 88 -2.09 3.23 11.28
CA ILE A 88 -2.92 4.24 11.93
C ILE A 88 -4.13 3.51 12.49
N GLY A 89 -3.96 2.94 13.67
CA GLY A 89 -4.96 2.06 14.27
C GLY A 89 -5.09 0.70 13.55
N SER A 90 -6.24 0.06 13.75
CA SER A 90 -6.45 -1.34 13.37
C SER A 90 -6.88 -1.58 11.92
N SER A 91 -7.22 -0.53 11.16
CA SER A 91 -7.87 -0.69 9.84
C SER A 91 -7.27 0.18 8.75
N GLN A 92 -6.36 1.08 9.07
CA GLN A 92 -5.73 1.96 8.09
C GLN A 92 -4.22 1.81 8.12
N SER A 93 -3.60 1.77 6.95
CA SER A 93 -2.16 1.71 6.84
C SER A 93 -1.67 2.16 5.47
N LYS A 94 -0.40 2.58 5.44
CA LYS A 94 0.38 2.76 4.22
C LYS A 94 1.53 1.76 4.19
N PRO A 95 1.94 1.31 3.00
CA PRO A 95 3.07 0.41 2.89
C PRO A 95 4.41 1.15 2.96
N ALA A 96 5.42 0.44 3.41
CA ALA A 96 6.83 0.81 3.27
C ALA A 96 7.62 -0.41 2.79
N ILE A 97 8.53 -0.19 1.84
CA ILE A 97 9.46 -1.20 1.36
C ILE A 97 10.85 -0.82 1.87
N ARG A 98 11.48 -1.74 2.62
CA ARG A 98 12.81 -1.52 3.21
C ARG A 98 12.88 -0.23 4.02
N GLY A 99 11.81 0.12 4.76
CA GLY A 99 11.68 1.37 5.52
C GLY A 99 11.52 2.64 4.66
N LEU A 100 11.36 2.53 3.34
CA LEU A 100 10.98 3.62 2.46
C LEU A 100 9.47 3.60 2.25
N GLY A 101 8.78 4.54 2.87
CA GLY A 101 7.34 4.69 2.77
C GLY A 101 6.94 5.95 2.01
N PHE A 102 5.63 6.21 1.99
CA PHE A 102 5.01 7.41 1.44
C PHE A 102 5.30 7.59 -0.06
N ASN A 103 5.73 8.76 -0.45
CA ASN A 103 6.03 9.11 -1.85
C ASN A 103 7.34 8.50 -2.39
N ARG A 104 7.92 7.50 -1.72
CA ARG A 104 9.11 6.78 -2.21
C ARG A 104 8.80 5.39 -2.73
N MET A 105 7.56 4.97 -2.60
CA MET A 105 7.10 3.75 -3.21
C MET A 105 5.81 3.99 -3.99
N ALA A 106 5.67 3.32 -5.12
CA ALA A 106 4.45 3.37 -5.90
C ALA A 106 3.55 2.19 -5.53
N VAL A 107 2.27 2.46 -5.35
CA VAL A 107 1.24 1.44 -5.41
C VAL A 107 0.53 1.60 -6.75
N THR A 108 0.41 0.53 -7.52
CA THR A 108 -0.31 0.56 -8.79
C THR A 108 -1.46 -0.43 -8.78
N GLU A 109 -2.51 -0.14 -9.53
CA GLU A 109 -3.60 -1.05 -9.80
C GLU A 109 -3.67 -1.27 -11.30
N ASN A 110 -3.42 -2.52 -11.72
CA ASN A 110 -3.34 -2.90 -13.14
C ASN A 110 -2.38 -2.02 -13.96
N GLY A 111 -1.23 -1.64 -13.37
CA GLY A 111 -0.21 -0.81 -13.99
C GLY A 111 -0.46 0.70 -13.95
N ILE A 112 -1.57 1.15 -13.36
CA ILE A 112 -1.91 2.56 -13.19
C ILE A 112 -1.65 2.95 -11.73
N LYS A 113 -0.88 4.02 -11.52
CA LYS A 113 -0.52 4.50 -10.17
C LYS A 113 -1.77 4.90 -9.38
N HIS A 114 -1.88 4.39 -8.16
CA HIS A 114 -2.92 4.75 -7.20
C HIS A 114 -2.58 6.10 -6.54
N GLU A 115 -3.45 7.07 -6.70
CA GLU A 115 -3.21 8.46 -6.33
C GLU A 115 -3.80 8.82 -4.95
N GLY A 116 -3.16 8.35 -3.89
CA GLY A 116 -3.52 8.62 -2.49
C GLY A 116 -2.32 8.84 -1.55
N GLN A 117 -1.08 8.65 -2.02
CA GLN A 117 0.10 8.69 -1.16
C GLN A 117 0.45 10.08 -0.63
N GLN A 118 0.18 11.13 -1.42
CA GLN A 118 0.62 12.51 -1.13
C GLN A 118 -0.15 13.22 -0.01
N TRP A 119 -1.23 12.65 0.51
CA TRP A 119 -2.05 13.33 1.51
C TRP A 119 -1.37 13.47 2.87
N GLY A 120 -0.49 12.59 3.20
CA GLY A 120 0.25 12.57 4.45
C GLY A 120 0.51 11.15 4.90
N GLU A 121 1.35 11.09 5.90
CA GLU A 121 1.78 9.82 6.49
C GLU A 121 0.66 9.18 7.32
N GLU A 122 -0.22 10.02 7.84
CA GLU A 122 -1.32 9.70 8.75
C GLU A 122 -2.60 9.20 8.07
N HIS A 123 -2.57 8.95 6.76
CA HIS A 123 -3.73 8.49 6.01
C HIS A 123 -3.49 7.11 5.39
N GLY A 124 -4.47 6.22 5.46
CA GLY A 124 -4.47 4.94 4.76
C GLY A 124 -4.60 5.07 3.24
N LEU A 125 -4.58 3.95 2.54
CA LEU A 125 -4.89 3.88 1.10
C LEU A 125 -6.30 3.32 0.90
N GLU A 126 -7.02 3.89 -0.04
CA GLU A 126 -8.38 3.49 -0.41
C GLU A 126 -8.32 2.34 -1.43
N ILE A 127 -8.23 1.10 -0.93
CA ILE A 127 -8.09 -0.12 -1.75
C ILE A 127 -8.99 -1.22 -1.21
N ASP A 128 -9.93 -1.70 -2.02
CA ASP A 128 -10.71 -2.90 -1.73
C ASP A 128 -9.82 -4.16 -1.78
N GLN A 129 -9.43 -4.68 -0.62
CA GLN A 129 -8.56 -5.86 -0.52
C GLN A 129 -9.22 -7.14 -1.08
N PHE A 130 -10.55 -7.20 -1.14
CA PHE A 130 -11.29 -8.34 -1.67
C PHE A 130 -11.39 -8.32 -3.19
N ALA A 131 -11.24 -7.14 -3.83
CA ALA A 131 -11.21 -7.01 -5.27
C ALA A 131 -9.87 -7.41 -5.90
N VAL A 132 -8.78 -7.45 -5.12
CA VAL A 132 -7.44 -7.82 -5.59
C VAL A 132 -7.34 -9.32 -5.85
N ASP A 133 -6.83 -9.73 -7.01
CA ASP A 133 -6.61 -11.12 -7.40
C ASP A 133 -5.18 -11.59 -7.13
N CYS A 134 -4.20 -10.68 -7.28
CA CYS A 134 -2.78 -10.96 -7.09
C CYS A 134 -2.04 -9.66 -6.73
N VAL A 135 -1.01 -9.78 -5.91
CA VAL A 135 -0.08 -8.69 -5.58
C VAL A 135 1.31 -9.08 -6.01
N GLU A 136 1.99 -8.16 -6.68
CA GLU A 136 3.39 -8.29 -7.04
C GLU A 136 4.18 -7.15 -6.40
N ILE A 137 5.24 -7.49 -5.68
CA ILE A 137 6.09 -6.54 -4.99
C ILE A 137 7.46 -6.57 -5.63
N ILE A 138 7.86 -5.46 -6.22
CA ILE A 138 9.18 -5.24 -6.82
C ILE A 138 9.98 -4.37 -5.86
N LYS A 139 11.09 -4.90 -5.36
CA LYS A 139 11.99 -4.18 -4.46
C LYS A 139 13.22 -3.72 -5.25
N GLY A 140 13.71 -2.53 -4.93
CA GLY A 140 14.87 -1.99 -5.61
C GLY A 140 14.53 -0.88 -6.61
N PRO A 141 15.42 -0.54 -7.56
CA PRO A 141 15.29 0.61 -8.44
C PRO A 141 14.22 0.41 -9.53
N ALA A 142 12.96 0.29 -9.11
CA ALA A 142 11.81 0.09 -9.99
C ALA A 142 11.35 1.37 -10.71
N ALA A 143 11.85 2.54 -10.33
CA ALA A 143 11.48 3.84 -10.91
C ALA A 143 11.64 3.91 -12.42
N LEU A 144 12.49 3.08 -13.00
CA LEU A 144 12.70 3.04 -14.44
C LEU A 144 11.41 2.73 -15.22
N LEU A 145 10.64 1.74 -14.79
CA LEU A 145 9.38 1.38 -15.45
C LEU A 145 8.18 2.21 -14.96
N TYR A 146 8.16 2.56 -13.67
CA TYR A 146 6.99 3.15 -13.01
C TYR A 146 7.08 4.67 -12.79
N GLY A 147 8.25 5.27 -13.02
CA GLY A 147 8.47 6.72 -12.95
C GLY A 147 8.80 7.22 -11.55
N SER A 148 8.48 8.50 -11.29
CA SER A 148 8.64 9.12 -9.98
C SER A 148 7.89 8.33 -8.89
N ASP A 149 8.36 8.42 -7.64
CA ASP A 149 7.77 7.79 -6.46
C ASP A 149 7.98 6.26 -6.35
N ALA A 150 8.72 5.64 -7.27
CA ALA A 150 9.10 4.23 -7.20
C ALA A 150 10.58 4.02 -6.81
N ILE A 151 11.12 4.93 -6.00
CA ILE A 151 12.54 4.92 -5.58
C ILE A 151 12.87 3.74 -4.65
N GLY A 152 11.93 3.35 -3.80
CA GLY A 152 12.05 2.22 -2.87
C GLY A 152 11.50 0.92 -3.42
N GLY A 153 10.65 0.99 -4.44
CA GLY A 153 10.00 -0.16 -5.04
C GLY A 153 8.55 0.10 -5.45
N VAL A 154 7.89 -0.96 -5.86
CA VAL A 154 6.50 -0.93 -6.35
C VAL A 154 5.69 -2.07 -5.76
N ILE A 155 4.44 -1.81 -5.42
CA ILE A 155 3.41 -2.80 -5.15
C ILE A 155 2.39 -2.75 -6.27
N ASN A 156 2.39 -3.75 -7.14
CA ASN A 156 1.41 -3.91 -8.20
C ASN A 156 0.22 -4.73 -7.71
N LEU A 157 -0.96 -4.18 -7.80
CA LEU A 157 -2.23 -4.85 -7.51
C LEU A 157 -2.89 -5.22 -8.84
N TYR A 158 -3.26 -6.47 -8.97
CA TYR A 158 -3.96 -6.96 -10.16
C TYR A 158 -5.38 -7.34 -9.78
N SER A 159 -6.35 -6.74 -10.42
CA SER A 159 -7.78 -6.95 -10.19
C SER A 159 -8.57 -7.24 -11.49
N ASP A 160 -7.93 -7.08 -12.66
CA ASP A 160 -8.56 -7.18 -13.97
C ASP A 160 -8.30 -8.52 -14.68
N ILE A 161 -7.93 -9.56 -13.93
CA ILE A 161 -7.73 -10.90 -14.48
C ILE A 161 -9.07 -11.41 -15.04
N PRO A 162 -9.18 -11.76 -16.34
CA PRO A 162 -10.39 -12.32 -16.93
C PRO A 162 -10.81 -13.62 -16.24
N PRO A 163 -12.11 -13.86 -16.05
CA PRO A 163 -12.62 -15.08 -15.43
C PRO A 163 -12.25 -16.32 -16.26
N ALA A 164 -12.07 -17.44 -15.57
CA ALA A 164 -11.77 -18.72 -16.22
C ALA A 164 -13.01 -19.40 -16.78
N LYS A 165 -14.16 -19.24 -16.08
CA LYS A 165 -15.41 -19.92 -16.38
C LYS A 165 -16.41 -19.01 -17.11
N PRO A 166 -17.41 -19.58 -17.79
CA PRO A 166 -18.52 -18.81 -18.36
C PRO A 166 -19.30 -18.01 -17.28
N PHE A 167 -19.37 -18.56 -16.07
CA PHE A 167 -19.91 -17.91 -14.89
C PHE A 167 -19.17 -18.38 -13.65
N GLU A 168 -18.82 -17.48 -12.78
CA GLU A 168 -18.22 -17.76 -11.49
C GLU A 168 -18.64 -16.70 -10.48
N GLY A 169 -18.87 -17.11 -9.26
CA GLY A 169 -19.22 -16.24 -8.17
C GLY A 169 -18.39 -16.51 -6.94
N LYS A 170 -18.26 -15.50 -6.09
CA LYS A 170 -17.54 -15.59 -4.84
C LYS A 170 -18.21 -14.70 -3.81
N THR A 171 -18.47 -15.28 -2.64
CA THR A 171 -18.97 -14.53 -1.47
C THR A 171 -18.02 -14.75 -0.32
N GLU A 172 -17.60 -13.68 0.34
CA GLU A 172 -16.70 -13.71 1.49
C GLU A 172 -17.31 -12.93 2.65
N LEU A 173 -17.52 -13.60 3.78
CA LEU A 173 -17.92 -13.00 5.04
C LEU A 173 -16.73 -13.06 6.00
N PHE A 174 -16.34 -11.93 6.58
CA PHE A 174 -15.28 -11.91 7.56
C PHE A 174 -15.65 -11.17 8.83
N MET A 175 -15.06 -11.60 9.94
CA MET A 175 -15.27 -11.04 11.27
C MET A 175 -13.94 -10.94 12.00
N ARG A 176 -13.78 -9.91 12.84
CA ARG A 176 -12.61 -9.74 13.73
C ARG A 176 -13.07 -9.29 15.10
N SER A 177 -12.47 -9.86 16.15
CA SER A 177 -12.88 -9.58 17.52
C SER A 177 -12.29 -8.29 18.10
N VAL A 178 -11.10 -7.86 17.63
CA VAL A 178 -10.38 -6.70 18.20
C VAL A 178 -11.13 -5.37 18.02
N ASN A 179 -11.85 -5.25 16.93
CA ASN A 179 -12.66 -4.06 16.59
C ASN A 179 -14.07 -4.45 16.11
N GLU A 180 -14.53 -5.64 16.45
CA GLU A 180 -15.85 -6.16 16.07
C GLU A 180 -16.19 -5.93 14.57
N SER A 181 -15.16 -6.02 13.70
CA SER A 181 -15.37 -5.86 12.28
C SER A 181 -16.30 -6.93 11.75
N LEU A 182 -17.23 -6.51 10.91
CA LEU A 182 -18.06 -7.38 10.08
C LEU A 182 -17.96 -6.87 8.65
N GLY A 183 -17.57 -7.75 7.73
CA GLY A 183 -17.46 -7.43 6.31
C GLY A 183 -18.07 -8.50 5.43
N LEU A 184 -18.69 -8.06 4.35
CA LEU A 184 -19.24 -8.89 3.29
C LEU A 184 -18.68 -8.42 1.95
N SER A 185 -18.11 -9.34 1.19
CA SER A 185 -17.71 -9.09 -0.19
C SER A 185 -18.37 -10.09 -1.12
N VAL A 186 -18.95 -9.60 -2.22
CA VAL A 186 -19.59 -10.41 -3.25
C VAL A 186 -18.96 -10.06 -4.59
N ARG A 187 -18.53 -11.10 -5.31
CA ARG A 187 -18.01 -11.00 -6.67
C ARG A 187 -18.80 -11.89 -7.59
N VAL A 188 -19.14 -11.36 -8.75
CA VAL A 188 -19.72 -12.12 -9.85
C VAL A 188 -18.89 -11.82 -11.11
N ALA A 189 -18.50 -12.85 -11.83
CA ALA A 189 -17.72 -12.74 -13.04
C ALA A 189 -18.14 -13.78 -14.06
N GLY A 190 -17.86 -13.53 -15.33
CA GLY A 190 -18.11 -14.49 -16.37
C GLY A 190 -17.53 -14.07 -17.70
N LYS A 191 -17.41 -15.05 -18.61
CA LYS A 191 -16.98 -14.81 -19.98
C LYS A 191 -17.82 -15.59 -20.97
N ASN A 192 -18.01 -15.00 -22.14
CA ASN A 192 -18.59 -15.68 -23.29
C ASN A 192 -17.70 -15.40 -24.51
N ASN A 193 -17.05 -16.44 -25.04
CA ASN A 193 -16.08 -16.33 -26.13
C ASN A 193 -15.02 -15.22 -25.86
N TRP A 194 -15.21 -14.06 -26.49
CA TRP A 194 -14.31 -12.93 -26.45
C TRP A 194 -14.65 -11.88 -25.39
N PHE A 195 -15.89 -11.87 -24.88
CA PHE A 195 -16.35 -10.89 -23.90
C PHE A 195 -16.35 -11.45 -22.50
N TYR A 196 -15.96 -10.60 -21.54
CA TYR A 196 -15.98 -10.95 -20.12
C TYR A 196 -16.41 -9.76 -19.28
N TYR A 197 -16.91 -10.07 -18.11
CA TYR A 197 -17.31 -9.08 -17.11
C TYR A 197 -16.91 -9.53 -15.70
N LYS A 198 -16.77 -8.57 -14.81
CA LYS A 198 -16.56 -8.79 -13.37
C LYS A 198 -17.19 -7.64 -12.60
N ALA A 199 -17.97 -7.96 -11.57
CA ALA A 199 -18.55 -7.00 -10.64
C ALA A 199 -18.18 -7.40 -9.21
N ASN A 200 -17.76 -6.42 -8.39
CA ASN A 200 -17.49 -6.62 -6.97
C ASN A 200 -18.26 -5.59 -6.16
N LEU A 201 -18.71 -6.00 -4.98
CA LEU A 201 -19.30 -5.14 -3.96
C LEU A 201 -18.74 -5.58 -2.61
N THR A 202 -18.14 -4.64 -1.84
CA THR A 202 -17.59 -4.90 -0.52
C THR A 202 -18.17 -3.90 0.48
N LEU A 203 -18.65 -4.41 1.61
CA LEU A 203 -19.23 -3.65 2.71
C LEU A 203 -18.52 -4.05 4.00
N VAL A 204 -17.95 -3.10 4.72
CA VAL A 204 -17.27 -3.31 5.99
C VAL A 204 -17.74 -2.29 6.99
N ASP A 205 -18.07 -2.73 8.20
CA ASP A 205 -18.29 -1.91 9.38
C ASP A 205 -17.41 -2.41 10.52
N TYR A 206 -16.83 -1.51 11.29
CA TYR A 206 -16.01 -1.85 12.45
C TYR A 206 -16.19 -0.84 13.58
N ALA A 207 -16.09 -1.36 14.81
CA ALA A 207 -16.16 -0.59 16.04
C ALA A 207 -14.78 -0.11 16.49
N ASP A 208 -14.72 0.63 17.59
CA ASP A 208 -13.49 0.99 18.28
C ASP A 208 -12.67 -0.24 18.63
N TYR A 209 -11.37 -0.20 18.38
CA TYR A 209 -10.53 -1.36 18.60
C TYR A 209 -9.98 -1.43 20.03
N LYS A 210 -9.74 -2.66 20.49
CA LYS A 210 -9.20 -2.96 21.81
C LYS A 210 -7.68 -2.97 21.81
N VAL A 211 -7.11 -2.40 22.86
CA VAL A 211 -5.68 -2.45 23.19
C VAL A 211 -5.46 -3.25 24.48
N PRO A 212 -4.30 -3.88 24.69
CA PRO A 212 -4.06 -4.73 25.86
C PRO A 212 -3.65 -3.91 27.10
N THR A 213 -4.42 -2.89 27.43
CA THR A 213 -4.22 -2.02 28.60
C THR A 213 -5.50 -1.33 29.00
N ASP A 214 -5.68 -1.07 30.29
CA ASP A 214 -6.82 -0.33 30.83
C ASP A 214 -6.60 1.18 30.86
N SER A 215 -5.37 1.64 30.56
CA SER A 215 -5.03 3.06 30.53
C SER A 215 -3.87 3.33 29.57
N ILE A 216 -3.82 4.54 29.07
CA ILE A 216 -2.73 5.10 28.27
C ILE A 216 -2.26 6.40 28.87
N GLN A 217 -1.00 6.75 28.65
CA GLN A 217 -0.46 8.06 28.99
C GLN A 217 -0.56 8.95 27.75
N TYR A 218 -1.49 9.90 27.78
CA TYR A 218 -1.65 10.89 26.71
C TYR A 218 -1.05 12.22 27.19
N TYR A 219 0.12 12.57 26.65
CA TYR A 219 0.96 13.67 27.19
C TYR A 219 1.24 13.49 28.70
N SER A 220 0.77 14.41 29.54
CA SER A 220 0.89 14.36 31.01
C SER A 220 -0.29 13.69 31.71
N TYR A 221 -1.32 13.27 30.98
CA TYR A 221 -2.54 12.70 31.55
C TYR A 221 -2.57 11.19 31.42
N TYR A 222 -3.06 10.50 32.44
CA TYR A 222 -3.43 9.10 32.38
C TYR A 222 -4.91 9.00 32.04
N ILE A 223 -5.20 8.41 30.90
CA ILE A 223 -6.56 8.21 30.41
C ILE A 223 -6.95 6.76 30.65
N ARG A 224 -8.00 6.54 31.42
CA ARG A 224 -8.60 5.23 31.61
C ARG A 224 -9.43 4.88 30.38
N LEU A 225 -9.19 3.69 29.83
CA LEU A 225 -9.92 3.17 28.68
C LEU A 225 -11.09 2.29 29.14
N LYS A 226 -12.30 2.66 28.71
CA LYS A 226 -13.49 1.85 28.95
C LYS A 226 -13.40 0.57 28.10
N GLU A 227 -13.50 -0.60 28.73
CA GLU A 227 -13.42 -1.90 28.08
C GLU A 227 -12.14 -2.08 27.22
N GLN A 228 -11.03 -1.43 27.58
CA GLN A 228 -9.77 -1.43 26.84
C GLN A 228 -9.89 -0.90 25.39
N ARG A 229 -10.89 -0.07 25.08
CA ARG A 229 -11.13 0.45 23.75
C ARG A 229 -10.53 1.83 23.57
N LEU A 230 -9.96 2.05 22.40
CA LEU A 230 -9.58 3.37 21.92
C LEU A 230 -10.78 4.02 21.26
N ARG A 231 -11.30 5.04 21.91
CA ARG A 231 -12.43 5.82 21.46
C ARG A 231 -12.19 6.43 20.07
N ASN A 232 -13.27 6.56 19.31
CA ASN A 232 -13.31 7.20 18.00
C ASN A 232 -12.35 6.58 16.98
N THR A 233 -12.22 5.24 17.02
CA THR A 233 -11.45 4.48 16.02
C THR A 233 -12.34 3.58 15.17
N ALA A 234 -13.65 3.70 15.33
CA ALA A 234 -14.67 3.06 14.52
C ALA A 234 -14.66 3.60 13.08
N GLY A 235 -15.18 2.81 12.14
CA GLY A 235 -15.29 3.23 10.75
C GLY A 235 -16.08 2.28 9.88
N LYS A 236 -16.16 2.64 8.60
CA LYS A 236 -16.86 1.86 7.57
C LYS A 236 -16.23 2.04 6.20
N GLU A 237 -16.34 1.00 5.39
CA GLU A 237 -15.92 0.98 3.98
C GLU A 237 -17.08 0.50 3.10
N ARG A 238 -17.17 1.08 1.92
CA ARG A 238 -18.19 0.74 0.91
C ARG A 238 -17.52 0.83 -0.45
N ASP A 239 -17.27 -0.33 -1.05
CA ASP A 239 -16.51 -0.42 -2.27
C ASP A 239 -17.33 -1.10 -3.36
N GLY A 240 -17.18 -0.60 -4.56
CA GLY A 240 -17.81 -1.18 -5.74
C GLY A 240 -16.92 -1.11 -6.96
N SER A 241 -16.96 -2.15 -7.79
CA SER A 241 -16.29 -2.08 -9.09
C SER A 241 -17.02 -2.89 -10.16
N LEU A 242 -16.97 -2.40 -11.38
CA LEU A 242 -17.47 -3.04 -12.59
C LEU A 242 -16.38 -3.03 -13.66
N LEU A 243 -16.10 -4.20 -14.22
CA LEU A 243 -15.19 -4.42 -15.33
C LEU A 243 -15.93 -5.07 -16.48
N CYS A 244 -15.75 -4.53 -17.68
CA CYS A 244 -16.15 -5.15 -18.94
C CYS A 244 -14.95 -5.22 -19.86
N GLY A 245 -14.75 -6.36 -20.53
CA GLY A 245 -13.59 -6.55 -21.39
C GLY A 245 -13.86 -7.41 -22.61
N TYR A 246 -12.99 -7.23 -23.59
CA TYR A 246 -12.90 -8.03 -24.79
C TYR A 246 -11.47 -8.62 -24.89
N ALA A 247 -11.36 -9.92 -25.12
CA ALA A 247 -10.09 -10.63 -25.22
C ALA A 247 -10.06 -11.45 -26.51
N GLY A 248 -9.68 -10.81 -27.62
CA GLY A 248 -9.47 -11.48 -28.90
C GLY A 248 -7.98 -11.86 -29.10
N GLU A 249 -7.70 -12.56 -30.18
CA GLU A 249 -6.35 -13.09 -30.49
C GLU A 249 -5.29 -11.99 -30.69
N ARG A 250 -5.64 -10.91 -31.38
CA ARG A 250 -4.74 -9.80 -31.71
C ARG A 250 -5.01 -8.52 -30.98
N PHE A 251 -6.20 -8.39 -30.41
CA PHE A 251 -6.65 -7.19 -29.69
C PHE A 251 -7.38 -7.58 -28.43
N SER A 252 -7.06 -6.92 -27.34
CA SER A 252 -7.81 -7.00 -26.09
C SER A 252 -8.01 -5.60 -25.51
N THR A 253 -9.12 -5.40 -24.85
CA THR A 253 -9.41 -4.16 -24.12
C THR A 253 -10.25 -4.44 -22.90
N SER A 254 -10.03 -3.69 -21.85
CA SER A 254 -10.87 -3.70 -20.67
C SER A 254 -11.19 -2.28 -20.22
N PHE A 255 -12.39 -2.10 -19.74
CA PHE A 255 -12.89 -0.86 -19.16
C PHE A 255 -13.38 -1.14 -17.74
N ARG A 256 -12.84 -0.42 -16.76
CA ARG A 256 -13.20 -0.58 -15.35
C ARG A 256 -13.61 0.75 -14.73
N ILE A 257 -14.67 0.69 -13.95
CA ILE A 257 -15.07 1.75 -13.01
C ILE A 257 -14.98 1.15 -11.61
N SER A 258 -14.35 1.84 -10.69
CA SER A 258 -14.33 1.46 -9.27
C SER A 258 -14.46 2.69 -8.39
N ASP A 259 -15.16 2.52 -7.28
CA ASP A 259 -15.31 3.54 -6.25
C ASP A 259 -15.07 2.92 -4.88
N THR A 260 -14.23 3.57 -4.07
CA THR A 260 -13.91 3.17 -2.72
C THR A 260 -14.26 4.31 -1.78
N TYR A 261 -15.20 4.08 -0.87
CA TYR A 261 -15.60 5.04 0.15
C TYR A 261 -15.20 4.55 1.53
N VAL A 262 -14.45 5.39 2.26
CA VAL A 262 -14.01 5.14 3.63
C VAL A 262 -14.44 6.30 4.51
N ARG A 263 -15.08 5.99 5.65
CA ARG A 263 -15.26 6.91 6.77
C ARG A 263 -14.67 6.30 8.01
N SER A 264 -13.82 7.04 8.71
CA SER A 264 -13.22 6.59 9.96
C SER A 264 -12.92 7.75 10.90
N GLY A 265 -13.05 7.49 12.17
CA GLY A 265 -12.57 8.36 13.23
C GLY A 265 -11.08 8.16 13.52
N PHE A 266 -10.53 9.06 14.33
CA PHE A 266 -9.17 9.00 14.86
C PHE A 266 -9.19 9.15 16.37
N PHE A 267 -8.39 8.36 17.06
CA PHE A 267 -8.13 8.56 18.46
C PHE A 267 -7.29 9.82 18.65
N ALA A 268 -7.55 10.52 19.76
CA ALA A 268 -6.94 11.79 20.13
C ALA A 268 -7.43 12.99 19.32
N ASN A 269 -8.09 13.88 20.02
CA ASN A 269 -8.44 15.19 19.53
C ASN A 269 -7.22 16.11 19.68
N ALA A 270 -6.63 16.51 18.57
CA ALA A 270 -5.47 17.39 18.54
C ALA A 270 -5.80 18.86 18.74
N HIS A 271 -7.05 19.20 19.00
CA HIS A 271 -7.42 20.57 19.21
C HIS A 271 -6.86 21.14 20.49
N GLY A 272 -5.71 21.75 20.30
CA GLY A 272 -5.09 22.57 21.27
C GLY A 272 -4.33 21.81 22.34
N LEU A 273 -3.61 22.59 23.06
CA LEU A 273 -2.83 22.25 24.23
C LEU A 273 -3.70 21.73 25.40
N GLU A 274 -5.03 21.82 25.28
CA GLU A 274 -5.99 21.33 26.23
C GLU A 274 -6.72 20.09 25.70
N VAL A 275 -6.17 18.94 26.03
CA VAL A 275 -6.93 17.70 25.94
C VAL A 275 -8.00 17.75 27.02
N ARG A 276 -9.23 17.98 26.63
CA ARG A 276 -10.35 17.83 27.56
C ARG A 276 -10.56 16.32 27.76
N LEU A 277 -10.42 15.88 29.01
CA LEU A 277 -10.70 14.47 29.36
C LEU A 277 -12.11 14.05 28.95
N SER A 278 -13.07 14.96 28.95
CA SER A 278 -14.42 14.79 28.44
C SER A 278 -14.46 14.47 26.96
N ASP A 279 -13.53 14.99 26.17
CA ASP A 279 -13.51 14.80 24.70
C ASP A 279 -12.95 13.43 24.30
N ILE A 280 -12.26 12.75 25.24
CA ILE A 280 -11.67 11.42 25.03
C ILE A 280 -12.60 10.30 25.53
N ASP A 281 -13.53 10.60 26.44
CA ASP A 281 -14.37 9.60 27.11
C ASP A 281 -15.86 9.65 26.71
N TYR A 282 -16.21 10.46 25.71
CA TYR A 282 -17.61 10.74 25.37
C TYR A 282 -18.11 9.93 24.16
N ASP A 283 -17.99 8.59 24.21
CA ASP A 283 -18.66 7.74 23.23
C ASP A 283 -20.08 7.39 23.69
N ARG A 284 -21.05 7.67 22.83
CA ARG A 284 -22.41 7.16 22.99
C ARG A 284 -22.46 5.66 22.72
N SER A 285 -21.61 5.20 21.80
CA SER A 285 -21.52 3.83 21.35
C SER A 285 -20.11 3.54 20.82
N ARG A 286 -19.63 2.32 20.98
CA ARG A 286 -18.37 1.85 20.39
C ARG A 286 -18.34 1.85 18.86
N CYS A 287 -19.45 2.15 18.21
CA CYS A 287 -19.57 2.21 16.75
C CYS A 287 -19.74 3.66 16.24
N ASP A 288 -19.70 4.65 17.13
CA ASP A 288 -19.80 6.05 16.76
C ASP A 288 -18.54 6.49 16.01
N ILE A 289 -18.73 7.38 15.05
CA ILE A 289 -17.67 8.02 14.30
C ILE A 289 -17.82 9.53 14.53
N ASP A 290 -17.20 9.99 15.58
CA ASP A 290 -17.23 11.37 16.03
C ASP A 290 -16.12 12.21 15.40
N LEU A 291 -15.68 13.26 16.04
CA LEU A 291 -14.57 14.11 15.64
C LEU A 291 -13.31 13.78 16.47
N PRO A 292 -12.11 13.85 15.87
CA PRO A 292 -11.85 14.08 14.44
C PRO A 292 -12.14 12.86 13.56
N ARG A 293 -12.58 13.09 12.35
CA ARG A 293 -12.81 12.01 11.36
C ARG A 293 -12.47 12.44 9.96
N HIS A 294 -12.30 11.48 9.08
CA HIS A 294 -12.27 11.72 7.66
C HIS A 294 -13.32 10.91 6.88
N ASP A 295 -13.77 11.51 5.79
CA ASP A 295 -14.58 10.88 4.74
C ASP A 295 -13.79 10.94 3.44
N VAL A 296 -13.50 9.80 2.84
CA VAL A 296 -12.75 9.72 1.58
C VAL A 296 -13.55 8.94 0.56
N ASN A 297 -13.62 9.47 -0.65
CA ASN A 297 -14.18 8.78 -1.79
C ASN A 297 -13.17 8.81 -2.94
N HIS A 298 -12.84 7.66 -3.49
CA HIS A 298 -11.85 7.50 -4.55
C HIS A 298 -12.46 6.79 -5.76
N LEU A 299 -12.99 7.59 -6.68
CA LEU A 299 -13.50 7.11 -7.98
C LEU A 299 -12.34 6.92 -8.95
N LYS A 300 -12.30 5.78 -9.63
CA LYS A 300 -11.34 5.46 -10.70
C LYS A 300 -12.07 4.94 -11.93
N VAL A 301 -11.73 5.48 -13.09
CA VAL A 301 -12.18 5.02 -14.41
C VAL A 301 -10.93 4.71 -15.22
N THR A 302 -10.78 3.46 -15.65
CA THR A 302 -9.57 3.01 -16.33
C THR A 302 -9.91 2.23 -17.59
N ASN A 303 -9.08 2.38 -18.61
CA ASN A 303 -9.08 1.54 -19.80
C ASN A 303 -7.68 0.98 -20.00
N HIS A 304 -7.60 -0.31 -20.21
CA HIS A 304 -6.39 -1.00 -20.65
C HIS A 304 -6.66 -1.67 -21.99
N SER A 305 -5.81 -1.38 -22.97
CA SER A 305 -5.91 -1.97 -24.31
C SER A 305 -4.56 -2.53 -24.75
N ALA A 306 -4.57 -3.67 -25.39
CA ALA A 306 -3.37 -4.26 -25.96
C ALA A 306 -3.67 -4.80 -27.37
N TRP A 307 -2.71 -4.62 -28.30
CA TRP A 307 -2.83 -5.14 -29.63
C TRP A 307 -1.48 -5.65 -30.15
N ARG A 308 -1.51 -6.65 -31.00
CA ARG A 308 -0.32 -7.27 -31.58
C ARG A 308 -0.24 -6.96 -33.07
N THR A 309 0.92 -6.43 -33.50
CA THR A 309 1.28 -6.21 -34.90
C THR A 309 2.59 -6.92 -35.16
N GLY A 310 2.53 -8.12 -35.81
CA GLY A 310 3.69 -8.97 -35.98
C GLY A 310 4.33 -9.39 -34.65
N ALA A 311 5.64 -9.12 -34.51
CA ALA A 311 6.41 -9.42 -33.29
C ALA A 311 6.23 -8.37 -32.17
N VAL A 312 5.52 -7.28 -32.44
CA VAL A 312 5.36 -6.19 -31.48
C VAL A 312 3.98 -6.26 -30.82
N ARG A 313 3.97 -6.21 -29.50
CA ARG A 313 2.77 -5.99 -28.68
C ARG A 313 2.77 -4.56 -28.17
N TRP A 314 1.72 -3.86 -28.49
CA TRP A 314 1.43 -2.51 -27.98
C TRP A 314 0.49 -2.58 -26.79
N GLU A 315 0.68 -1.71 -25.81
CA GLU A 315 -0.18 -1.59 -24.64
C GLU A 315 -0.50 -0.11 -24.37
N SER A 316 -1.76 0.20 -24.14
CA SER A 316 -2.21 1.54 -23.83
C SER A 316 -3.01 1.51 -22.53
N ASN A 317 -2.70 2.44 -21.62
CA ASN A 317 -3.49 2.69 -20.42
C ASN A 317 -4.00 4.12 -20.42
N LEU A 318 -5.29 4.28 -20.17
CA LEU A 318 -5.94 5.56 -19.94
C LEU A 318 -6.62 5.52 -18.58
N SER A 319 -6.48 6.58 -17.78
CA SER A 319 -7.08 6.63 -16.46
C SER A 319 -7.54 8.04 -16.09
N TYR A 320 -8.71 8.09 -15.47
CA TYR A 320 -9.17 9.21 -14.68
C TYR A 320 -9.39 8.77 -13.24
N GLN A 321 -8.85 9.54 -12.28
CA GLN A 321 -9.07 9.32 -10.86
C GLN A 321 -9.56 10.61 -10.21
N ASN A 322 -10.56 10.51 -9.36
CA ASN A 322 -11.02 11.59 -8.50
C ASN A 322 -10.92 11.14 -7.05
N ASN A 323 -10.03 11.75 -6.28
CA ASN A 323 -9.92 11.54 -4.85
C ASN A 323 -10.53 12.73 -4.12
N LEU A 324 -11.68 12.52 -3.50
CA LEU A 324 -12.39 13.49 -2.68
C LEU A 324 -12.17 13.14 -1.21
N ARG A 325 -11.41 13.96 -0.49
CA ARG A 325 -11.14 13.82 0.93
C ARG A 325 -11.74 14.98 1.71
N ARG A 326 -12.46 14.67 2.78
CA ARG A 326 -12.97 15.63 3.77
C ARG A 326 -12.45 15.23 5.13
N GLU A 327 -11.84 16.16 5.83
CA GLU A 327 -11.33 16.01 7.18
C GLU A 327 -12.14 16.94 8.09
N HIS A 328 -12.70 16.37 9.11
CA HIS A 328 -13.56 17.08 10.06
C HIS A 328 -12.92 17.05 11.42
N SER A 329 -12.88 18.21 12.04
CA SER A 329 -12.41 18.42 13.42
C SER A 329 -13.36 19.33 14.16
N GLU A 330 -13.27 19.36 15.49
CA GLU A 330 -14.04 20.31 16.25
C GLU A 330 -13.61 21.75 15.93
N PRO A 331 -14.57 22.67 15.79
CA PRO A 331 -14.24 24.07 15.53
C PRO A 331 -13.73 24.74 16.80
N VAL A 332 -12.42 24.82 16.97
CA VAL A 332 -11.76 25.47 18.11
C VAL A 332 -10.84 26.59 17.62
N SER A 333 -10.89 27.74 18.28
CA SER A 333 -10.00 28.86 17.98
C SER A 333 -8.56 28.55 18.38
N HIS A 334 -7.61 28.92 17.54
CA HIS A 334 -6.18 28.77 17.79
C HIS A 334 -5.44 30.08 17.50
N GLY A 335 -4.62 30.53 18.44
CA GLY A 335 -3.88 31.78 18.29
C GLY A 335 -4.82 32.95 17.99
N TYR A 336 -4.66 33.57 16.82
CA TYR A 336 -5.52 34.65 16.35
C TYR A 336 -6.69 34.19 15.47
N MET A 337 -6.83 32.90 15.23
CA MET A 337 -7.93 32.36 14.44
C MET A 337 -9.24 32.50 15.21
N PRO A 338 -10.27 33.14 14.66
CA PRO A 338 -11.61 33.16 15.29
C PRO A 338 -12.22 31.75 15.25
N MET A 339 -13.30 31.55 15.98
CA MET A 339 -14.04 30.29 15.95
C MET A 339 -14.37 29.90 14.51
N PRO A 340 -13.95 28.72 14.07
CA PRO A 340 -14.25 28.23 12.72
C PRO A 340 -15.75 28.11 12.47
N PRO A 341 -16.22 28.30 11.22
CA PRO A 341 -17.65 28.32 10.89
C PRO A 341 -18.32 26.93 10.94
N GLY A 342 -17.57 25.88 11.16
CA GLY A 342 -18.09 24.52 11.23
C GLY A 342 -17.00 23.47 11.32
N THR A 343 -17.38 22.20 11.27
CA THR A 343 -16.49 21.06 11.50
C THR A 343 -15.57 20.72 10.30
N LEU A 344 -15.85 21.23 9.08
CA LEU A 344 -15.04 20.94 7.91
C LEU A 344 -13.69 21.68 8.00
N GLU A 345 -12.69 20.99 8.51
CA GLU A 345 -11.34 21.53 8.65
C GLU A 345 -10.67 21.62 7.27
N ARG A 346 -10.61 20.52 6.54
CA ARG A 346 -9.96 20.45 5.22
C ARG A 346 -10.79 19.62 4.25
N LYS A 347 -10.85 20.08 3.03
CA LYS A 347 -11.40 19.32 1.90
C LYS A 347 -10.43 19.42 0.73
N TYR A 348 -10.13 18.29 0.13
CA TYR A 348 -9.31 18.18 -1.06
C TYR A 348 -10.10 17.48 -2.16
N ILE A 349 -10.05 18.04 -3.36
CA ILE A 349 -10.59 17.44 -4.59
C ILE A 349 -9.42 17.34 -5.55
N LYS A 350 -8.87 16.13 -5.68
CA LYS A 350 -7.77 15.87 -6.60
C LYS A 350 -8.26 15.05 -7.79
N ASN A 351 -8.09 15.61 -8.98
CA ASN A 351 -8.31 14.94 -10.25
C ASN A 351 -6.97 14.56 -10.86
N THR A 352 -6.82 13.32 -11.31
CA THR A 352 -5.63 12.81 -11.98
C THR A 352 -6.03 12.17 -13.31
N TYR A 353 -5.37 12.59 -14.37
CA TYR A 353 -5.50 12.06 -15.73
C TYR A 353 -4.19 11.41 -16.11
N THR A 354 -4.22 10.16 -16.51
CA THR A 354 -3.02 9.43 -16.94
C THR A 354 -3.23 8.79 -18.30
N ALA A 355 -2.23 8.93 -19.17
CA ALA A 355 -2.16 8.22 -20.43
C ALA A 355 -0.78 7.60 -20.61
N SER A 356 -0.70 6.35 -21.01
CA SER A 356 0.55 5.69 -21.36
C SER A 356 0.41 4.84 -22.62
N LEU A 357 1.50 4.76 -23.37
CA LEU A 357 1.64 3.90 -24.53
C LEU A 357 2.98 3.17 -24.41
N GLY A 358 2.94 1.86 -24.40
CA GLY A 358 4.10 0.99 -24.35
C GLY A 358 4.16 0.05 -25.54
N MET A 359 5.35 -0.41 -25.83
CA MET A 359 5.59 -1.50 -26.79
C MET A 359 6.49 -2.55 -26.16
N LYS A 360 6.22 -3.82 -26.49
CA LYS A 360 7.06 -4.96 -26.16
C LYS A 360 7.37 -5.74 -27.42
N ALA A 361 8.65 -6.03 -27.63
CA ALA A 361 9.10 -6.76 -28.82
C ALA A 361 10.19 -7.76 -28.45
N LEU A 362 10.11 -8.96 -29.01
CA LEU A 362 11.21 -9.93 -28.99
C LEU A 362 11.97 -9.79 -30.30
N ILE A 363 13.23 -9.34 -30.21
CA ILE A 363 14.08 -9.07 -31.37
C ILE A 363 15.19 -10.12 -31.39
N ALA A 364 15.34 -10.80 -32.54
CA ALA A 364 16.36 -11.83 -32.77
C ALA A 364 16.37 -12.94 -31.67
N GLU A 365 15.22 -13.25 -31.09
CA GLU A 365 15.02 -14.23 -30.00
C GLU A 365 15.86 -13.99 -28.74
N ARG A 366 16.64 -12.90 -28.68
CA ARG A 366 17.60 -12.59 -27.62
C ARG A 366 17.32 -11.29 -26.88
N HIS A 367 16.65 -10.32 -27.51
CA HIS A 367 16.35 -9.04 -26.92
C HIS A 367 14.86 -8.91 -26.62
N SER A 368 14.50 -8.82 -25.37
CA SER A 368 13.13 -8.49 -24.95
C SER A 368 13.04 -7.01 -24.62
N LEU A 369 12.79 -6.21 -25.65
CA LEU A 369 12.69 -4.75 -25.55
C LEU A 369 11.30 -4.35 -25.03
N ASN A 370 11.29 -3.48 -24.01
CA ASN A 370 10.11 -2.81 -23.48
C ASN A 370 10.37 -1.30 -23.49
N ALA A 371 9.62 -0.55 -24.26
CA ALA A 371 9.75 0.91 -24.33
C ALA A 371 8.39 1.58 -24.24
N GLY A 372 8.33 2.79 -23.71
CA GLY A 372 7.05 3.48 -23.58
C GLY A 372 7.16 4.94 -23.21
N LEU A 373 6.01 5.58 -23.35
CA LEU A 373 5.80 6.98 -23.01
C LEU A 373 4.62 7.06 -22.02
N ASN A 374 4.68 8.00 -21.09
CA ASN A 374 3.57 8.30 -20.19
C ASN A 374 3.43 9.81 -19.97
N VAL A 375 2.19 10.22 -19.78
CA VAL A 375 1.80 11.59 -19.39
C VAL A 375 0.83 11.47 -18.23
N GLU A 376 1.01 12.32 -17.22
CA GLU A 376 0.11 12.45 -16.09
C GLU A 376 -0.13 13.94 -15.81
N HIS A 377 -1.39 14.28 -15.56
CA HIS A 377 -1.80 15.62 -15.13
C HIS A 377 -2.64 15.52 -13.86
N GLN A 378 -2.22 16.22 -12.83
CA GLN A 378 -2.90 16.32 -11.54
C GLN A 378 -3.34 17.76 -11.28
N HIS A 379 -4.56 17.90 -10.78
CA HIS A 379 -5.09 19.17 -10.33
C HIS A 379 -5.79 18.97 -8.96
N ASN A 380 -5.34 19.71 -7.95
CA ASN A 380 -5.90 19.66 -6.60
C ASN A 380 -6.49 21.02 -6.22
N ARG A 381 -7.70 20.99 -5.65
CA ARG A 381 -8.34 22.14 -5.01
C ARG A 381 -8.65 21.85 -3.56
N ARG A 382 -8.27 22.78 -2.71
CA ARG A 382 -8.57 22.73 -1.29
C ARG A 382 -9.74 23.67 -0.91
N SER A 383 -10.41 23.35 0.18
CA SER A 383 -11.34 24.23 0.90
C SER A 383 -11.40 23.80 2.37
N GLY A 384 -12.19 24.47 3.18
CA GLY A 384 -12.22 24.31 4.63
C GLY A 384 -11.41 25.40 5.34
N TRP A 385 -11.48 25.44 6.66
CA TRP A 385 -10.84 26.50 7.45
C TRP A 385 -9.37 26.25 7.78
N GLY A 386 -8.91 24.97 7.79
CA GLY A 386 -7.52 24.59 8.01
C GLY A 386 -6.69 24.61 6.73
N PHE A 387 -5.37 24.83 6.85
CA PHE A 387 -4.42 24.83 5.76
C PHE A 387 -3.21 23.97 6.08
N ILE A 388 -2.81 23.12 5.12
CA ILE A 388 -1.53 22.40 5.16
C ILE A 388 -1.02 22.09 3.76
N ILE A 389 -1.88 21.75 2.81
CA ILE A 389 -1.53 21.45 1.42
C ILE A 389 -2.15 22.53 0.53
N PRO A 390 -1.35 23.24 -0.28
CA PRO A 390 -1.86 24.28 -1.17
C PRO A 390 -2.65 23.71 -2.35
N ASP A 391 -3.38 24.57 -3.05
CA ASP A 391 -3.89 24.28 -4.38
C ASP A 391 -2.73 24.13 -5.35
N PHE A 392 -2.78 23.10 -6.21
CA PHE A 392 -1.68 22.84 -7.13
C PHE A 392 -2.13 22.18 -8.44
N GLU A 393 -1.27 22.32 -9.43
CA GLU A 393 -1.29 21.57 -10.68
C GLU A 393 0.10 20.96 -10.90
N THR A 394 0.13 19.66 -11.25
CA THR A 394 1.36 18.98 -11.61
C THR A 394 1.17 18.25 -12.93
N THR A 395 2.08 18.46 -13.87
CA THR A 395 2.11 17.73 -15.13
C THR A 395 3.46 17.06 -15.29
N SER A 396 3.44 15.75 -15.58
CA SER A 396 4.63 14.95 -15.80
C SER A 396 4.62 14.27 -17.16
N TRP A 397 5.77 14.16 -17.78
CA TRP A 397 6.04 13.37 -18.98
C TRP A 397 7.22 12.46 -18.72
N GLY A 398 7.11 11.24 -19.18
CA GLY A 398 8.20 10.27 -19.07
C GLY A 398 8.31 9.41 -20.31
N GLY A 399 9.55 9.05 -20.64
CA GLY A 399 9.85 8.07 -21.67
C GLY A 399 10.91 7.13 -21.18
N TYR A 400 10.76 5.82 -21.46
CA TYR A 400 11.69 4.80 -21.02
C TYR A 400 11.95 3.77 -22.13
N ALA A 401 13.13 3.14 -22.03
CA ALA A 401 13.48 1.94 -22.78
C ALA A 401 14.21 0.98 -21.82
N PHE A 402 13.81 -0.26 -21.84
CA PHE A 402 14.38 -1.35 -21.05
C PHE A 402 14.56 -2.56 -21.92
N ASP A 403 15.77 -3.12 -21.96
CA ASP A 403 16.09 -4.34 -22.68
C ASP A 403 16.52 -5.43 -21.72
N ARG A 404 16.04 -6.63 -22.00
CA ARG A 404 16.51 -7.85 -21.41
C ARG A 404 17.18 -8.67 -22.50
N TYR A 405 18.48 -8.85 -22.35
CA TYR A 405 19.31 -9.60 -23.27
C TYR A 405 19.59 -11.01 -22.75
N PHE A 406 19.07 -12.01 -23.44
CA PHE A 406 19.32 -13.43 -23.19
C PHE A 406 20.67 -13.81 -23.81
N LEU A 407 21.75 -13.72 -23.03
CA LEU A 407 23.09 -14.07 -23.48
C LEU A 407 23.19 -15.59 -23.66
N SER A 408 22.59 -16.35 -22.74
CA SER A 408 22.34 -17.79 -22.81
C SER A 408 21.03 -18.09 -22.05
N ASP A 409 20.62 -19.37 -22.01
CA ASP A 409 19.46 -19.81 -21.21
C ASP A 409 19.64 -19.54 -19.72
N ASP A 410 20.89 -19.52 -19.25
CA ASP A 410 21.25 -19.35 -17.84
C ASP A 410 21.67 -17.92 -17.47
N LEU A 411 22.04 -17.07 -18.43
CA LEU A 411 22.59 -15.74 -18.19
C LEU A 411 21.79 -14.66 -18.92
N ILE A 412 21.17 -13.81 -18.12
CA ILE A 412 20.33 -12.71 -18.61
C ILE A 412 20.91 -11.38 -18.11
N LEU A 413 21.12 -10.45 -19.03
CA LEU A 413 21.52 -9.08 -18.74
C LEU A 413 20.32 -8.16 -18.91
N ASN A 414 20.17 -7.21 -18.01
CA ASN A 414 19.10 -6.21 -18.04
C ASN A 414 19.72 -4.81 -18.10
N ALA A 415 19.23 -3.96 -18.97
CA ALA A 415 19.66 -2.56 -19.05
C ALA A 415 18.45 -1.67 -19.35
N GLY A 416 18.41 -0.50 -18.75
CA GLY A 416 17.32 0.42 -19.04
C GLY A 416 17.67 1.86 -18.70
N ILE A 417 16.97 2.76 -19.37
CA ILE A 417 17.05 4.20 -19.20
C ILE A 417 15.66 4.81 -19.17
N ARG A 418 15.51 5.93 -18.44
CA ARG A 418 14.31 6.74 -18.45
C ARG A 418 14.63 8.21 -18.27
N ILE A 419 13.90 9.05 -18.98
CA ILE A 419 13.91 10.50 -18.82
C ILE A 419 12.52 10.97 -18.39
N ASN A 420 12.47 11.96 -17.52
CA ASN A 420 11.20 12.55 -17.08
C ASN A 420 11.36 14.07 -16.98
N ARG A 421 10.24 14.73 -17.20
CA ARG A 421 10.06 16.14 -16.89
C ARG A 421 8.77 16.32 -16.10
N VAL A 422 8.86 17.04 -14.97
CA VAL A 422 7.72 17.35 -14.12
C VAL A 422 7.64 18.85 -13.91
N VAL A 423 6.46 19.42 -14.11
CA VAL A 423 6.20 20.85 -13.87
C VAL A 423 5.11 20.94 -12.81
N THR A 424 5.44 21.54 -11.68
CA THR A 424 4.52 21.79 -10.56
C THR A 424 4.25 23.28 -10.44
N ARG A 425 2.98 23.64 -10.32
CA ARG A 425 2.50 25.00 -10.03
C ARG A 425 1.72 24.96 -8.72
N ILE A 426 2.07 25.82 -7.79
CA ILE A 426 1.39 26.03 -6.51
C ILE A 426 0.74 27.39 -6.58
N HIS A 427 -0.52 27.47 -6.14
CA HIS A 427 -1.27 28.72 -6.04
C HIS A 427 -1.08 29.35 -4.67
N SER A 428 -1.09 30.68 -4.62
CA SER A 428 -1.00 31.41 -3.35
C SER A 428 -2.25 31.17 -2.51
N TYR A 429 -2.04 31.14 -1.20
CA TYR A 429 -3.12 31.06 -0.23
C TYR A 429 -2.84 31.99 0.95
N HIS A 430 -3.84 32.76 1.34
CA HIS A 430 -3.86 33.62 2.52
C HIS A 430 -4.91 33.09 3.52
N ASP A 431 -4.62 33.23 4.80
CA ASP A 431 -5.58 32.90 5.85
C ASP A 431 -6.90 33.61 5.64
N TRP A 432 -8.00 33.00 6.02
CA TRP A 432 -9.34 33.58 5.96
C TRP A 432 -9.59 34.61 7.10
N TYR A 433 -8.64 34.77 8.02
CA TYR A 433 -8.66 35.69 9.14
C TYR A 433 -7.39 36.55 9.18
N LYS A 434 -7.48 37.68 9.89
CA LYS A 434 -6.34 38.59 10.04
C LYS A 434 -5.52 38.25 11.29
N THR A 435 -4.21 38.32 11.15
CA THR A 435 -3.24 38.15 12.22
C THR A 435 -2.55 39.48 12.49
N PRO A 436 -2.44 39.94 13.77
CA PRO A 436 -1.68 41.13 14.10
C PRO A 436 -0.20 40.99 13.76
N VAL A 437 0.39 42.02 13.21
CA VAL A 437 1.81 42.12 12.90
C VAL A 437 2.42 43.31 13.66
N ALA A 438 3.56 43.08 14.29
CA ALA A 438 4.22 44.13 15.08
C ALA A 438 4.51 45.38 14.21
N GLY A 439 4.01 46.56 14.68
CA GLY A 439 4.22 47.85 13.98
C GLY A 439 3.31 48.10 12.78
N SER A 440 2.31 47.25 12.53
CA SER A 440 1.33 47.41 11.44
C SER A 440 -0.07 46.96 11.82
N ASP A 441 -1.05 47.26 10.97
CA ASP A 441 -2.39 46.72 11.07
C ASP A 441 -2.41 45.20 10.87
N SER A 442 -3.49 44.55 11.33
CA SER A 442 -3.70 43.11 11.12
C SER A 442 -3.79 42.76 9.65
N VAL A 443 -3.06 41.73 9.20
CA VAL A 443 -2.98 41.28 7.80
C VAL A 443 -3.50 39.85 7.64
N TYR A 444 -4.01 39.56 6.45
CA TYR A 444 -4.23 38.17 6.02
C TYR A 444 -2.87 37.52 5.74
N ARG A 445 -2.45 36.62 6.63
CA ARG A 445 -1.12 35.98 6.51
C ARG A 445 -1.07 35.10 5.28
N GLU A 446 -0.04 35.29 4.43
CA GLU A 446 0.25 34.38 3.33
C GLU A 446 0.86 33.08 3.88
N ARG A 447 0.15 31.95 3.68
CA ARG A 447 0.59 30.59 4.07
C ARG A 447 1.33 29.91 2.94
N SER A 448 0.97 30.18 1.72
CA SER A 448 1.63 29.63 0.54
C SER A 448 1.78 30.71 -0.52
N ALA A 449 3.01 30.94 -0.96
CA ALA A 449 3.29 31.81 -2.07
C ALA A 449 3.07 31.10 -3.41
N ARG A 450 2.78 31.89 -4.45
CA ARG A 450 2.72 31.36 -5.81
C ARG A 450 4.08 30.83 -6.23
N LEU A 451 4.14 29.54 -6.62
CA LEU A 451 5.38 28.87 -6.98
C LEU A 451 5.22 28.10 -8.28
N ARG A 452 6.24 28.15 -9.15
CA ARG A 452 6.35 27.28 -10.32
C ARG A 452 7.74 26.65 -10.34
N ARG A 453 7.77 25.32 -10.33
CA ARG A 453 9.01 24.54 -10.39
C ARG A 453 8.97 23.58 -11.58
N SER A 454 10.12 23.37 -12.20
CA SER A 454 10.30 22.38 -13.25
C SER A 454 11.49 21.50 -12.89
N PHE A 455 11.28 20.19 -12.94
CA PHE A 455 12.27 19.18 -12.59
C PHE A 455 12.50 18.27 -13.79
N ASN A 456 13.75 18.03 -14.12
CA ASN A 456 14.15 17.02 -15.10
C ASN A 456 14.92 15.93 -14.36
N SER A 457 14.76 14.68 -14.78
CA SER A 457 15.47 13.57 -14.20
C SER A 457 15.86 12.55 -15.26
N PHE A 458 16.99 11.94 -15.02
CA PHE A 458 17.50 10.80 -15.77
C PHE A 458 17.74 9.65 -14.81
N THR A 459 17.17 8.48 -15.13
CA THR A 459 17.37 7.24 -14.37
C THR A 459 17.90 6.16 -15.28
N TRP A 460 18.61 5.22 -14.68
CA TRP A 460 19.17 4.08 -15.38
C TRP A 460 19.23 2.87 -14.45
N SER A 461 19.27 1.69 -15.01
CA SER A 461 19.44 0.44 -14.27
C SER A 461 20.23 -0.54 -15.13
N LEU A 462 21.15 -1.26 -14.49
CA LEU A 462 21.88 -2.40 -15.04
C LEU A 462 21.71 -3.58 -14.11
N GLY A 463 21.47 -4.75 -14.66
CA GLY A 463 21.26 -5.95 -13.87
C GLY A 463 21.77 -7.20 -14.56
N VAL A 464 22.10 -8.19 -13.75
CA VAL A 464 22.49 -9.52 -14.18
C VAL A 464 21.71 -10.56 -13.41
N ASN A 465 21.31 -11.62 -14.09
CA ASN A 465 20.66 -12.77 -13.52
C ASN A 465 21.34 -14.03 -14.08
N TYR A 466 21.93 -14.83 -13.21
CA TYR A 466 22.62 -16.06 -13.55
C TYR A 466 22.00 -17.26 -12.84
N SER A 467 21.62 -18.27 -13.58
CA SER A 467 21.00 -19.50 -13.08
C SER A 467 21.91 -20.69 -13.33
N ALA A 468 22.18 -21.50 -12.31
CA ALA A 468 22.95 -22.73 -12.44
C ALA A 468 22.33 -23.83 -11.57
N GLY A 469 21.64 -24.75 -12.19
CA GLY A 469 20.91 -25.83 -11.52
C GLY A 469 19.84 -25.30 -10.56
N ALA A 470 20.04 -25.51 -9.27
CA ALA A 470 19.13 -25.02 -8.21
C ALA A 470 19.41 -23.59 -7.77
N TRP A 471 20.55 -23.00 -8.18
CA TRP A 471 20.97 -21.66 -7.79
C TRP A 471 20.52 -20.59 -8.76
N ILE A 472 20.16 -19.41 -8.24
CA ILE A 472 19.95 -18.17 -9.01
C ILE A 472 20.71 -17.06 -8.27
N TRP A 473 21.63 -16.39 -8.96
CA TRP A 473 22.32 -15.19 -8.49
C TRP A 473 21.80 -13.98 -9.24
N LYS A 474 21.56 -12.92 -8.52
CA LYS A 474 21.09 -11.64 -9.06
C LYS A 474 21.96 -10.52 -8.55
N ALA A 475 22.21 -9.56 -9.43
CA ALA A 475 22.73 -8.28 -9.02
C ALA A 475 22.08 -7.19 -9.87
N ASN A 476 21.81 -6.05 -9.25
CA ASN A 476 21.24 -4.89 -9.91
C ASN A 476 21.86 -3.62 -9.33
N ILE A 477 22.21 -2.69 -10.20
CA ILE A 477 22.62 -1.34 -9.82
C ILE A 477 21.82 -0.33 -10.60
N GLY A 478 21.40 0.74 -9.97
CA GLY A 478 20.62 1.77 -10.67
C GLY A 478 20.50 3.08 -9.94
N LYS A 479 20.07 4.07 -10.68
CA LYS A 479 19.69 5.39 -10.18
C LYS A 479 18.18 5.54 -10.29
N SER A 480 17.54 5.90 -9.18
CA SER A 480 16.12 6.25 -9.11
C SER A 480 15.95 7.70 -8.64
N PHE A 481 14.76 8.26 -8.81
CA PHE A 481 14.46 9.61 -8.38
C PHE A 481 13.00 9.73 -7.93
N ARG A 482 12.70 10.80 -7.17
CA ARG A 482 11.37 11.36 -7.03
C ARG A 482 11.43 12.89 -6.99
N VAL A 483 10.38 13.54 -7.45
CA VAL A 483 10.25 14.98 -7.34
C VAL A 483 9.59 15.37 -6.01
N PRO A 484 9.93 16.55 -5.45
CA PRO A 484 9.23 17.07 -4.29
C PRO A 484 7.75 17.27 -4.60
N ILE A 485 6.89 16.80 -3.70
CA ILE A 485 5.45 16.99 -3.84
C ILE A 485 5.02 18.39 -3.39
N PRO A 486 3.83 18.88 -3.80
CA PRO A 486 3.34 20.21 -3.42
C PRO A 486 3.29 20.47 -1.92
N LYS A 487 3.00 19.47 -1.09
CA LYS A 487 3.06 19.56 0.38
C LYS A 487 4.48 19.88 0.85
N GLU A 488 5.49 19.19 0.33
CA GLU A 488 6.90 19.41 0.70
C GLU A 488 7.40 20.79 0.28
N LEU A 489 6.88 21.34 -0.82
CA LEU A 489 7.27 22.64 -1.35
C LEU A 489 6.55 23.82 -0.68
N GLY A 490 5.29 23.62 -0.24
CA GLY A 490 4.43 24.75 0.14
C GLY A 490 3.54 24.54 1.36
N ALA A 491 3.81 23.55 2.22
CA ALA A 491 3.10 23.44 3.50
C ALA A 491 3.46 24.60 4.43
N ASP A 492 2.46 25.15 5.14
CA ASP A 492 2.66 26.08 6.26
C ASP A 492 1.43 26.05 7.16
N GLY A 493 1.28 24.97 7.95
CA GLY A 493 0.08 24.80 8.76
C GLY A 493 0.15 23.68 9.79
N VAL A 494 -0.92 23.61 10.58
CA VAL A 494 -1.07 22.62 11.63
C VAL A 494 -1.54 21.29 11.05
N ASN A 495 -0.83 20.23 11.38
CA ASN A 495 -1.30 18.86 11.20
C ASN A 495 -1.88 18.38 12.54
N TYR A 496 -3.19 18.50 12.68
CA TYR A 496 -3.89 18.17 13.93
C TYR A 496 -3.90 16.68 14.25
N HIS A 497 -3.83 15.81 13.23
CA HIS A 497 -3.87 14.36 13.45
C HIS A 497 -2.61 13.79 14.12
N ILE A 498 -1.48 14.51 14.01
CA ILE A 498 -0.17 14.09 14.52
C ILE A 498 0.54 15.17 15.32
N PHE A 499 -0.20 16.19 15.77
CA PHE A 499 0.22 17.18 16.76
C PHE A 499 1.50 17.95 16.42
N ARG A 500 1.64 18.43 15.18
CA ARG A 500 2.81 19.20 14.77
C ARG A 500 2.45 20.32 13.80
N TYR A 501 3.31 21.32 13.75
CA TYR A 501 3.27 22.35 12.72
C TYR A 501 4.22 21.96 11.60
N GLU A 502 3.75 21.92 10.35
CA GLU A 502 4.56 21.50 9.20
C GLU A 502 4.86 22.67 8.28
N LYS A 503 6.15 22.84 7.92
CA LYS A 503 6.61 23.83 6.95
C LYS A 503 7.32 23.19 5.77
N GLY A 504 6.88 23.59 4.57
CA GLY A 504 7.51 23.26 3.30
C GLY A 504 8.77 24.06 3.04
N GLU A 505 9.54 23.62 2.05
CA GLU A 505 10.74 24.27 1.56
C GLU A 505 10.69 24.39 0.03
N ALA A 506 10.46 25.60 -0.47
CA ALA A 506 10.31 25.87 -1.90
C ALA A 506 11.58 25.56 -2.73
N GLY A 507 12.74 25.55 -2.09
CA GLY A 507 14.05 25.31 -2.69
C GLY A 507 14.42 23.84 -2.91
N LEU A 508 13.61 22.87 -2.43
CA LEU A 508 13.92 21.44 -2.56
C LEU A 508 14.24 21.03 -3.99
N SER A 509 15.28 20.20 -4.13
CA SER A 509 15.65 19.53 -5.38
C SER A 509 15.02 18.12 -5.44
N PRO A 510 14.96 17.48 -6.62
CA PRO A 510 14.53 16.09 -6.73
C PRO A 510 15.38 15.19 -5.84
N GLU A 511 14.74 14.29 -5.12
CA GLU A 511 15.43 13.26 -4.35
C GLU A 511 15.97 12.20 -5.31
N GLU A 512 17.23 11.85 -5.16
CA GLU A 512 17.90 10.83 -5.96
C GLU A 512 18.38 9.68 -5.07
N SER A 513 18.37 8.46 -5.60
CA SER A 513 18.92 7.27 -4.94
C SER A 513 19.81 6.50 -5.89
N TYR A 514 21.01 6.19 -5.46
CA TYR A 514 21.88 5.21 -6.09
C TYR A 514 21.79 3.92 -5.26
N GLN A 515 21.36 2.85 -5.90
CA GLN A 515 21.09 1.60 -5.22
C GLN A 515 21.84 0.45 -5.87
N PHE A 516 22.38 -0.43 -5.04
CA PHE A 516 22.90 -1.73 -5.41
C PHE A 516 22.15 -2.80 -4.64
N ASP A 517 21.66 -3.82 -5.36
CA ASP A 517 20.99 -5.00 -4.81
C ASP A 517 21.75 -6.26 -5.24
N ALA A 518 21.86 -7.22 -4.35
CA ALA A 518 22.36 -8.56 -4.63
C ALA A 518 21.47 -9.61 -3.98
N GLY A 519 21.11 -10.64 -4.74
CA GLY A 519 20.25 -11.72 -4.30
C GLY A 519 20.85 -13.09 -4.60
N ILE A 520 20.70 -14.03 -3.68
CA ILE A 520 21.07 -15.44 -3.84
C ILE A 520 19.86 -16.28 -3.51
N TYR A 521 19.43 -17.10 -4.45
CA TYR A 521 18.29 -17.99 -4.29
C TYR A 521 18.70 -19.43 -4.55
N TRP A 522 18.17 -20.30 -3.71
CA TRP A 522 18.28 -21.75 -3.87
C TRP A 522 16.89 -22.35 -3.88
N HIS A 523 16.63 -23.25 -4.81
CA HIS A 523 15.34 -23.91 -4.92
C HIS A 523 15.49 -25.38 -5.28
N ASN A 524 14.92 -26.25 -4.44
CA ASN A 524 14.67 -27.65 -4.77
C ASN A 524 13.31 -28.08 -4.19
N GLU A 525 12.95 -29.37 -4.29
CA GLU A 525 11.65 -29.87 -3.83
C GLU A 525 11.40 -29.65 -2.33
N ALA A 526 12.47 -29.71 -1.50
CA ALA A 526 12.37 -29.64 -0.05
C ALA A 526 12.71 -28.25 0.51
N LEU A 527 13.59 -27.49 -0.14
CA LEU A 527 14.19 -26.28 0.43
C LEU A 527 14.15 -25.13 -0.57
N ASP A 528 13.58 -24.01 -0.14
CA ASP A 528 13.63 -22.72 -0.81
C ASP A 528 14.41 -21.73 0.07
N ILE A 529 15.48 -21.13 -0.42
CA ILE A 529 16.26 -20.09 0.26
C ILE A 529 16.26 -18.85 -0.61
N ARG A 530 15.97 -17.70 -0.01
CA ARG A 530 16.13 -16.38 -0.61
C ARG A 530 16.85 -15.49 0.35
N LEU A 531 17.96 -14.91 -0.10
CA LEU A 531 18.73 -13.92 0.61
C LEU A 531 18.91 -12.73 -0.31
N ASP A 532 18.38 -11.58 0.10
CA ASP A 532 18.50 -10.33 -0.63
C ASP A 532 19.27 -9.33 0.26
N SER A 533 20.28 -8.65 -0.29
CA SER A 533 21.00 -7.57 0.35
C SER A 533 20.93 -6.32 -0.50
N TYR A 534 20.99 -5.15 0.13
CA TYR A 534 20.93 -3.89 -0.59
C TYR A 534 21.71 -2.78 0.11
N VAL A 535 22.15 -1.83 -0.70
CA VAL A 535 22.74 -0.56 -0.25
C VAL A 535 22.12 0.57 -1.06
N ASN A 536 21.67 1.63 -0.38
CA ASN A 536 21.15 2.85 -1.00
C ASN A 536 21.94 4.05 -0.51
N TYR A 537 22.39 4.88 -1.43
CA TYR A 537 22.96 6.19 -1.14
C TYR A 537 22.06 7.28 -1.73
N PHE A 538 21.66 8.23 -0.88
CA PHE A 538 20.87 9.40 -1.24
C PHE A 538 21.73 10.65 -1.06
N PRO A 539 22.04 11.40 -2.11
CA PRO A 539 22.71 12.68 -1.97
C PRO A 539 21.84 13.76 -1.34
N ASN A 540 20.51 13.61 -1.42
CA ASN A 540 19.52 14.66 -1.09
C ASN A 540 18.17 14.06 -0.64
N TYR A 541 18.17 13.17 0.34
CA TYR A 541 16.97 12.59 0.93
C TYR A 541 16.07 13.65 1.56
N ILE A 542 14.81 13.76 1.14
CA ILE A 542 13.83 14.72 1.68
C ILE A 542 13.13 14.09 2.87
N TYR A 543 13.14 14.75 4.01
CA TYR A 543 12.40 14.30 5.19
C TYR A 543 11.86 15.47 5.98
N LEU A 544 10.85 15.20 6.80
CA LEU A 544 10.26 16.19 7.69
C LEU A 544 11.05 16.20 9.00
N ASN A 545 11.88 17.23 9.17
CA ASN A 545 12.85 17.34 10.26
C ASN A 545 12.22 18.03 11.47
N PRO A 546 12.14 17.36 12.63
CA PRO A 546 11.74 18.00 13.89
C PRO A 546 12.76 19.05 14.32
N THR A 547 12.26 20.21 14.77
CA THR A 547 13.09 21.31 15.28
C THR A 547 12.76 21.62 16.75
N SER A 548 13.52 22.50 17.38
CA SER A 548 13.23 23.05 18.70
C SER A 548 12.29 24.24 18.66
N ALA A 549 11.89 24.70 17.48
CA ALA A 549 10.97 25.83 17.30
C ALA A 549 9.52 25.39 17.51
N TYR A 550 8.71 26.33 17.98
CA TYR A 550 7.27 26.18 18.17
C TYR A 550 6.52 27.23 17.37
N THR A 551 5.47 26.84 16.69
CA THR A 551 4.55 27.73 15.97
C THR A 551 3.12 27.34 16.36
N GLU A 552 2.33 28.34 16.74
CA GLU A 552 0.94 28.13 17.20
C GLU A 552 0.83 27.09 18.35
N GLY A 553 1.85 27.07 19.24
CA GLY A 553 1.90 26.14 20.38
C GLY A 553 2.35 24.72 20.04
N LEU A 554 2.59 24.40 18.78
CA LEU A 554 3.02 23.08 18.32
C LEU A 554 4.47 23.10 17.87
N GLN A 555 5.17 21.98 18.10
CA GLN A 555 6.53 21.80 17.61
C GLN A 555 6.56 21.90 16.08
N THR A 556 7.49 22.68 15.56
CA THR A 556 7.63 22.94 14.13
C THR A 556 8.55 21.93 13.48
N TYR A 557 8.07 21.35 12.39
CA TYR A 557 8.79 20.43 11.54
C TYR A 557 9.00 21.06 10.16
N TYR A 558 10.25 21.02 9.64
CA TYR A 558 10.59 21.56 8.32
C TYR A 558 10.93 20.44 7.35
N TYR A 559 10.39 20.52 6.15
CA TYR A 559 10.90 19.69 5.06
C TYR A 559 12.32 20.11 4.70
N THR A 560 13.25 19.20 4.72
CA THR A 560 14.68 19.44 4.50
C THR A 560 15.31 18.29 3.74
N GLN A 561 16.56 18.48 3.30
CA GLN A 561 17.32 17.47 2.59
C GLN A 561 18.60 17.12 3.34
N SER A 562 18.97 15.83 3.34
CA SER A 562 20.22 15.31 3.90
C SER A 562 20.81 14.25 3.00
N ARG A 563 22.14 14.10 3.04
CA ARG A 563 22.79 12.90 2.52
C ARG A 563 22.48 11.74 3.45
N VAL A 564 22.12 10.59 2.88
CA VAL A 564 21.73 9.40 3.66
C VAL A 564 22.37 8.17 3.04
N ILE A 565 22.84 7.27 3.89
CA ILE A 565 23.19 5.90 3.53
C ILE A 565 22.24 4.93 4.22
N ARG A 566 21.87 3.87 3.52
CA ARG A 566 21.01 2.80 4.05
C ARG A 566 21.50 1.48 3.48
N TYR A 567 21.49 0.46 4.31
CA TYR A 567 21.78 -0.91 3.87
C TYR A 567 21.01 -1.92 4.71
N GLY A 568 20.80 -3.09 4.17
CA GLY A 568 20.06 -4.12 4.86
C GLY A 568 20.14 -5.48 4.19
N VAL A 569 19.57 -6.46 4.88
CA VAL A 569 19.47 -7.83 4.42
C VAL A 569 18.08 -8.39 4.73
N GLU A 570 17.57 -9.20 3.83
CA GLU A 570 16.30 -9.90 3.93
C GLU A 570 16.52 -11.40 3.69
N ALA A 571 15.83 -12.24 4.46
CA ALA A 571 15.87 -13.69 4.32
C ALA A 571 14.47 -14.28 4.31
N ASP A 572 14.21 -15.25 3.43
CA ASP A 572 13.01 -16.10 3.42
C ASP A 572 13.48 -17.53 3.12
N ILE A 573 13.39 -18.40 4.12
CA ILE A 573 13.82 -19.78 4.07
C ILE A 573 12.61 -20.65 4.35
N ARG A 574 12.29 -21.57 3.44
CA ARG A 574 11.18 -22.52 3.55
C ARG A 574 11.72 -23.92 3.43
N TYR A 575 11.49 -24.74 4.43
CA TYR A 575 11.93 -26.12 4.47
C TYR A 575 10.78 -27.07 4.70
N ARG A 576 10.51 -27.93 3.71
CA ARG A 576 9.54 -29.03 3.75
C ARG A 576 10.23 -30.30 4.17
N PHE A 577 10.31 -30.51 5.47
CA PHE A 577 11.04 -31.67 6.01
C PHE A 577 10.19 -32.96 6.03
N LEU A 578 8.87 -32.86 5.88
CA LEU A 578 7.94 -33.94 5.65
C LEU A 578 6.94 -33.51 4.57
N ARG A 579 6.32 -34.48 3.87
CA ARG A 579 5.34 -34.15 2.82
C ARG A 579 4.24 -33.16 3.24
N ARG A 580 3.95 -33.10 4.56
CA ARG A 580 2.86 -32.32 5.14
C ARG A 580 3.29 -31.25 6.12
N LEU A 581 4.60 -31.14 6.40
CA LEU A 581 5.12 -30.23 7.41
C LEU A 581 6.17 -29.31 6.81
N GLU A 582 5.93 -28.01 6.91
CA GLU A 582 6.79 -26.95 6.39
C GLU A 582 7.19 -26.01 7.52
N ALA A 583 8.47 -25.69 7.62
CA ALA A 583 8.98 -24.62 8.45
C ALA A 583 9.35 -23.43 7.58
N VAL A 584 8.95 -22.24 7.97
CA VAL A 584 9.28 -20.98 7.30
C VAL A 584 9.99 -20.08 8.27
N VAL A 585 11.19 -19.61 7.90
CA VAL A 585 11.97 -18.63 8.67
C VAL A 585 12.14 -17.40 7.80
N LYS A 586 11.70 -16.25 8.30
CA LYS A 586 11.85 -14.95 7.65
C LYS A 586 12.62 -14.02 8.56
N GLY A 587 13.44 -13.15 7.99
CA GLY A 587 14.20 -12.18 8.75
C GLY A 587 14.51 -10.95 7.92
N GLU A 588 14.71 -9.83 8.61
CA GLU A 588 15.13 -8.58 7.99
C GLU A 588 15.91 -7.72 8.96
N TYR A 589 16.85 -6.99 8.42
CA TYR A 589 17.63 -5.97 9.10
C TYR A 589 17.81 -4.76 8.21
N LEU A 590 17.67 -3.58 8.78
CA LEU A 590 17.93 -2.30 8.12
C LEU A 590 18.74 -1.40 9.03
N TYR A 591 19.76 -0.79 8.46
CA TYR A 591 20.48 0.35 9.03
C TYR A 591 20.31 1.57 8.14
N ALA A 592 20.14 2.75 8.74
CA ALA A 592 20.04 4.03 8.04
C ALA A 592 20.74 5.13 8.85
N GLU A 593 21.48 6.00 8.15
CA GLU A 593 22.20 7.11 8.79
C GLU A 593 22.19 8.36 7.92
N GLN A 594 21.96 9.50 8.54
CA GLN A 594 22.11 10.81 7.93
C GLN A 594 23.59 11.24 7.96
N LEU A 595 24.15 11.49 6.78
CA LEU A 595 25.57 11.82 6.61
C LEU A 595 25.84 13.33 6.58
N SER A 596 24.79 14.17 6.63
CA SER A 596 24.92 15.63 6.56
C SER A 596 23.78 16.33 7.30
N GLY A 597 23.91 17.67 7.41
CA GLY A 597 22.89 18.51 8.06
C GLY A 597 22.94 18.44 9.59
N ASN A 598 21.94 19.05 10.24
CA ASN A 598 21.86 19.17 11.70
C ASN A 598 21.60 17.83 12.42
N LYS A 599 21.19 16.81 11.69
CA LYS A 599 20.91 15.46 12.20
C LYS A 599 21.93 14.43 11.70
N LYS A 600 23.15 14.89 11.35
CA LYS A 600 24.27 13.97 10.99
C LYS A 600 24.54 12.99 12.13
N GLY A 601 24.66 11.69 11.78
CA GLY A 601 24.87 10.60 12.73
C GLY A 601 23.59 10.02 13.33
N TYR A 602 22.43 10.63 13.08
CA TYR A 602 21.12 10.05 13.44
C TYR A 602 20.57 9.20 12.31
N THR A 603 19.70 8.28 12.67
CA THR A 603 18.92 7.50 11.70
C THR A 603 17.85 8.36 11.01
N LEU A 604 16.94 7.74 10.27
CA LEU A 604 15.74 8.37 9.70
C LEU A 604 14.53 8.14 10.59
N PRO A 605 13.55 9.06 10.63
CA PRO A 605 12.29 8.85 11.35
C PRO A 605 11.60 7.55 10.91
N PHE A 606 10.98 6.85 11.85
CA PHE A 606 10.26 5.59 11.63
C PHE A 606 11.12 4.44 11.06
N SER A 607 12.44 4.47 11.25
CA SER A 607 13.33 3.38 10.82
C SER A 607 12.97 2.08 11.55
N PRO A 608 12.51 1.02 10.85
CA PRO A 608 12.09 -0.21 11.52
C PRO A 608 13.27 -0.94 12.16
N PRO A 609 13.11 -1.52 13.36
CA PRO A 609 14.08 -2.43 13.94
C PRO A 609 14.17 -3.74 13.14
N TRP A 610 15.19 -4.58 13.42
CA TRP A 610 15.24 -5.91 12.87
C TRP A 610 14.05 -6.75 13.35
N SER A 611 13.60 -7.65 12.49
CA SER A 611 12.52 -8.59 12.84
C SER A 611 12.80 -9.99 12.26
N ALA A 612 12.27 -11.00 12.96
CA ALA A 612 12.29 -12.38 12.51
C ALA A 612 10.94 -13.05 12.80
N ASP A 613 10.51 -13.87 11.86
CA ASP A 613 9.30 -14.69 11.96
C ASP A 613 9.69 -16.16 11.76
N VAL A 614 9.22 -17.04 12.63
CA VAL A 614 9.35 -18.49 12.50
C VAL A 614 7.95 -19.09 12.48
N GLU A 615 7.57 -19.72 11.38
CA GLU A 615 6.28 -20.39 11.20
C GLU A 615 6.47 -21.87 10.99
N LEU A 616 5.66 -22.68 11.68
CA LEU A 616 5.51 -24.09 11.46
C LEU A 616 4.09 -24.36 10.95
N LYS A 617 4.00 -24.96 9.74
CA LYS A 617 2.73 -25.23 9.06
C LYS A 617 2.57 -26.71 8.77
N TYR A 618 1.45 -27.27 9.22
CA TYR A 618 1.03 -28.62 8.89
C TYR A 618 -0.14 -28.59 7.91
N THR A 619 0.01 -29.29 6.77
CA THR A 619 -1.04 -29.40 5.73
C THR A 619 -1.64 -30.80 5.76
N PHE A 620 -2.97 -30.89 5.71
CA PHE A 620 -3.70 -32.16 5.71
C PHE A 620 -4.77 -32.20 4.62
N GLY A 621 -5.26 -33.39 4.30
CA GLY A 621 -6.21 -33.66 3.21
C GLY A 621 -5.52 -34.18 1.94
N SER A 622 -6.30 -34.77 1.04
CA SER A 622 -5.82 -35.25 -0.27
C SER A 622 -6.05 -34.17 -1.30
N GLY A 623 -4.99 -33.70 -1.97
CA GLY A 623 -5.08 -32.64 -2.99
C GLY A 623 -5.92 -33.00 -4.21
N GLU A 624 -6.27 -34.27 -4.44
CA GLU A 624 -6.99 -34.78 -5.60
C GLU A 624 -8.45 -34.31 -5.67
N ASP A 625 -9.10 -34.14 -4.51
CA ASP A 625 -10.51 -33.67 -4.43
C ASP A 625 -10.63 -32.17 -4.12
N GLY A 626 -9.52 -31.43 -4.05
CA GLY A 626 -9.52 -30.01 -3.68
C GLY A 626 -9.81 -29.73 -2.21
N GLU A 627 -9.92 -30.75 -1.36
CA GLU A 627 -10.11 -30.64 0.09
C GLU A 627 -8.76 -30.60 0.81
N THR A 628 -8.19 -29.41 0.87
CA THR A 628 -6.95 -29.19 1.63
C THR A 628 -7.22 -28.35 2.87
N GLY A 629 -6.52 -28.66 3.94
CA GLY A 629 -6.55 -27.87 5.17
C GLY A 629 -5.13 -27.64 5.69
N PHE A 630 -4.99 -26.65 6.54
CA PHE A 630 -3.73 -26.38 7.22
C PHE A 630 -3.97 -25.89 8.65
N ILE A 631 -2.95 -26.06 9.47
CA ILE A 631 -2.82 -25.42 10.78
C ILE A 631 -1.39 -24.86 10.81
N SER A 632 -1.23 -23.62 11.28
CA SER A 632 0.09 -23.02 11.46
C SER A 632 0.21 -22.27 12.77
N ALA A 633 1.43 -22.25 13.28
CA ALA A 633 1.85 -21.44 14.43
C ALA A 633 3.05 -20.59 14.01
N ALA A 634 2.93 -19.29 14.18
CA ALA A 634 3.96 -18.31 13.81
C ALA A 634 4.39 -17.52 15.04
N TYR A 635 5.69 -17.50 15.30
CA TYR A 635 6.31 -16.71 16.35
C TYR A 635 7.12 -15.58 15.72
N ARG A 636 6.68 -14.34 15.97
CA ARG A 636 7.35 -13.14 15.49
C ARG A 636 8.11 -12.50 16.63
N THR A 637 9.38 -12.14 16.39
CA THR A 637 10.19 -11.34 17.31
C THR A 637 10.70 -10.09 16.59
N VAL A 638 10.70 -8.98 17.29
CA VAL A 638 11.12 -7.65 16.81
C VAL A 638 12.11 -7.09 17.83
N GLY A 639 13.22 -6.58 17.36
CA GLY A 639 14.27 -6.03 18.20
C GLY A 639 13.92 -4.71 18.86
N ASN A 640 14.75 -4.30 19.83
CA ASN A 640 14.67 -2.94 20.36
C ASN A 640 15.07 -1.94 19.27
N GLN A 641 14.43 -0.77 19.25
CA GLN A 641 14.86 0.34 18.43
C GLN A 641 15.38 1.48 19.30
N HIS A 642 16.68 1.63 19.31
CA HIS A 642 17.41 2.67 20.04
C HIS A 642 17.91 3.77 19.11
N GLU A 643 18.11 3.45 17.83
CA GLU A 643 18.48 4.41 16.80
C GLU A 643 17.25 5.23 16.42
N ILE A 644 17.19 6.47 16.90
CA ILE A 644 16.05 7.36 16.76
C ILE A 644 16.49 8.76 16.34
N VAL A 645 15.56 9.54 15.81
CA VAL A 645 15.74 10.98 15.57
C VAL A 645 14.96 11.74 16.63
N PRO A 646 15.59 12.43 17.57
CA PRO A 646 14.87 13.22 18.56
C PRO A 646 13.91 14.22 17.90
N PRO A 647 12.67 14.35 18.39
CA PRO A 647 12.15 13.89 19.69
C PRO A 647 11.54 12.48 19.73
N GLU A 648 11.75 11.64 18.72
CA GLU A 648 11.27 10.25 18.79
C GLU A 648 11.76 9.56 20.07
N LYS A 649 10.94 8.63 20.58
CA LYS A 649 11.31 7.77 21.71
C LYS A 649 11.79 6.42 21.23
N SER A 650 12.77 5.84 21.90
CA SER A 650 13.15 4.44 21.68
C SER A 650 11.98 3.51 21.95
N THR A 651 11.97 2.37 21.29
CA THR A 651 10.90 1.38 21.40
C THR A 651 11.48 0.04 21.84
N ALA A 652 10.91 -0.54 22.87
CA ALA A 652 11.31 -1.86 23.35
C ALA A 652 10.90 -2.94 22.33
N GLY A 653 11.76 -3.94 22.19
CA GLY A 653 11.46 -5.12 21.38
C GLY A 653 10.32 -5.95 21.96
N TYR A 654 9.72 -6.77 21.12
CA TYR A 654 8.59 -7.61 21.50
C TYR A 654 8.57 -8.93 20.75
N SER A 655 7.81 -9.87 21.30
CA SER A 655 7.51 -11.13 20.63
C SER A 655 6.04 -11.46 20.76
N ILE A 656 5.44 -11.97 19.68
CA ILE A 656 4.02 -12.36 19.63
C ILE A 656 3.87 -13.74 18.99
N LEU A 657 2.86 -14.47 19.45
CA LEU A 657 2.46 -15.75 18.92
C LEU A 657 1.15 -15.59 18.15
N ASN A 658 1.13 -16.08 16.90
CA ASN A 658 -0.03 -16.13 16.04
C ASN A 658 -0.34 -17.59 15.68
N LEU A 659 -1.63 -17.92 15.62
CA LEU A 659 -2.12 -19.22 15.14
C LEU A 659 -3.04 -18.99 13.95
N SER A 660 -2.98 -19.89 12.97
CA SER A 660 -3.91 -19.87 11.84
C SER A 660 -4.34 -21.30 11.50
N ALA A 661 -5.59 -21.44 11.06
CA ALA A 661 -6.10 -22.71 10.54
C ALA A 661 -7.03 -22.41 9.37
N GLY A 662 -6.97 -23.24 8.34
CA GLY A 662 -7.85 -23.11 7.20
C GLY A 662 -8.25 -24.48 6.66
N LYS A 663 -9.45 -24.56 6.08
CA LYS A 663 -9.90 -25.73 5.35
C LYS A 663 -10.80 -25.34 4.19
N VAL A 664 -10.61 -26.06 3.08
CA VAL A 664 -11.50 -26.02 1.91
C VAL A 664 -12.34 -27.29 1.92
N PHE A 665 -13.63 -27.13 1.77
CA PHE A 665 -14.59 -28.21 1.61
C PHE A 665 -15.12 -28.17 0.19
N ALA A 666 -15.04 -29.28 -0.54
CA ALA A 666 -15.66 -29.41 -1.83
C ALA A 666 -17.17 -29.60 -1.68
N TRP A 667 -17.94 -28.94 -2.55
CA TRP A 667 -19.39 -29.09 -2.66
C TRP A 667 -19.75 -29.32 -4.13
N LYS A 668 -20.88 -29.96 -4.40
CA LYS A 668 -21.27 -30.29 -5.79
C LYS A 668 -21.19 -29.11 -6.77
N GLU A 669 -21.53 -27.91 -6.31
CA GLU A 669 -21.64 -26.70 -7.12
C GLU A 669 -20.62 -25.61 -6.72
N GLY A 670 -19.69 -25.91 -5.81
CA GLY A 670 -18.73 -24.90 -5.35
C GLY A 670 -17.76 -25.38 -4.29
N ARG A 671 -17.09 -24.43 -3.65
CA ARG A 671 -16.12 -24.68 -2.57
C ARG A 671 -16.41 -23.76 -1.40
N LEU A 672 -16.54 -24.34 -0.21
CA LEU A 672 -16.61 -23.60 1.04
C LEU A 672 -15.20 -23.51 1.64
N ARG A 673 -14.74 -22.28 1.90
CA ARG A 673 -13.45 -22.00 2.55
C ARG A 673 -13.70 -21.45 3.95
N LEU A 674 -13.05 -22.02 4.95
CA LEU A 674 -13.02 -21.50 6.30
C LEU A 674 -11.59 -21.17 6.68
N ASN A 675 -11.34 -19.95 7.16
CA ASN A 675 -10.06 -19.52 7.72
C ASN A 675 -10.27 -18.91 9.09
N LEU A 676 -9.51 -19.38 10.06
CA LEU A 676 -9.47 -18.91 11.44
C LEU A 676 -8.06 -18.39 11.72
N GLN A 677 -7.98 -17.26 12.42
CA GLN A 677 -6.71 -16.70 12.87
C GLN A 677 -6.85 -16.24 14.32
N ALA A 678 -5.80 -16.41 15.09
CA ALA A 678 -5.63 -15.84 16.41
C ALA A 678 -4.30 -15.05 16.42
N LEU A 679 -4.39 -13.74 16.33
CA LEU A 679 -3.24 -12.83 16.31
C LEU A 679 -2.97 -12.31 17.72
N ASN A 680 -1.69 -12.13 18.06
CA ASN A 680 -1.26 -11.74 19.41
C ASN A 680 -1.97 -12.60 20.46
N LEU A 681 -1.93 -13.92 20.31
CA LEU A 681 -2.69 -14.89 21.11
C LEU A 681 -2.50 -14.71 22.62
N LEU A 682 -1.29 -14.34 23.03
CA LEU A 682 -0.94 -14.16 24.45
C LEU A 682 -1.35 -12.77 25.00
N GLY A 683 -1.93 -11.89 24.16
CA GLY A 683 -2.37 -10.55 24.57
C GLY A 683 -1.22 -9.64 25.00
N LYS A 684 -0.05 -9.77 24.38
CA LYS A 684 1.12 -8.96 24.68
C LYS A 684 0.84 -7.48 24.41
N LYS A 685 1.14 -6.61 25.38
CA LYS A 685 1.23 -5.16 25.18
C LYS A 685 2.57 -4.84 24.53
N TYR A 686 2.54 -4.18 23.37
CA TYR A 686 3.74 -3.78 22.65
C TYR A 686 3.47 -2.54 21.79
N TYR A 687 4.55 -1.90 21.34
CA TYR A 687 4.54 -0.76 20.45
C TYR A 687 5.35 -1.10 19.20
N ASP A 688 4.74 -0.98 18.03
CA ASP A 688 5.50 -1.08 16.78
C ASP A 688 6.17 0.26 16.49
N HIS A 689 7.48 0.23 16.18
CA HIS A 689 8.22 1.46 15.93
C HIS A 689 7.72 2.24 14.71
N THR A 690 7.08 1.57 13.75
CA THR A 690 6.50 2.19 12.56
C THR A 690 5.06 2.67 12.74
N SER A 691 4.45 2.44 13.93
CA SER A 691 3.09 2.89 14.23
C SER A 691 3.05 4.38 14.59
N TYR A 692 2.08 5.10 14.04
CA TYR A 692 1.84 6.51 14.39
C TYR A 692 1.37 6.69 15.82
N TYR A 693 0.49 5.82 16.29
CA TYR A 693 -0.09 5.92 17.61
C TYR A 693 0.92 5.67 18.75
N ARG A 694 2.07 5.05 18.43
CA ARG A 694 3.22 4.96 19.35
C ARG A 694 3.64 6.34 19.90
N GLN A 695 3.56 7.38 19.08
CA GLN A 695 3.99 8.74 19.48
C GLN A 695 3.15 9.31 20.63
N ILE A 696 1.93 8.82 20.80
CA ILE A 696 1.02 9.19 21.88
C ILE A 696 0.82 8.06 22.90
N ASP A 697 1.81 7.16 23.01
CA ASP A 697 1.85 6.03 23.95
C ASP A 697 0.66 5.05 23.82
N VAL A 698 0.05 4.95 22.66
CA VAL A 698 -0.99 3.97 22.37
C VAL A 698 -0.34 2.68 21.85
N PRO A 699 -0.56 1.54 22.53
CA PRO A 699 -0.03 0.25 22.11
C PRO A 699 -0.76 -0.30 20.87
N GLU A 700 -0.15 -1.26 20.20
CA GLU A 700 -0.76 -2.01 19.12
C GLU A 700 -1.99 -2.80 19.59
N PRO A 701 -2.89 -3.19 18.66
CA PRO A 701 -4.10 -3.95 18.99
C PRO A 701 -3.82 -5.19 19.84
N GLY A 702 -4.70 -5.46 20.77
CA GLY A 702 -4.64 -6.63 21.65
C GLY A 702 -4.88 -7.94 20.92
N ARG A 703 -5.26 -9.00 21.65
CA ARG A 703 -5.62 -10.28 21.08
C ARG A 703 -6.75 -10.13 20.06
N ASN A 704 -6.58 -10.74 18.89
CA ASN A 704 -7.57 -10.68 17.81
C ASN A 704 -7.86 -12.08 17.27
N PHE A 705 -9.13 -12.47 17.29
CA PHE A 705 -9.63 -13.63 16.60
C PHE A 705 -10.35 -13.20 15.34
N SER A 706 -9.98 -13.81 14.21
CA SER A 706 -10.59 -13.51 12.91
C SER A 706 -11.18 -14.79 12.32
N LEU A 707 -12.33 -14.66 11.70
CA LEU A 707 -12.99 -15.72 10.95
C LEU A 707 -13.30 -15.19 9.54
N LEU A 708 -12.93 -15.97 8.53
CA LEU A 708 -13.34 -15.75 7.15
C LEU A 708 -14.06 -16.99 6.64
N ILE A 709 -15.26 -16.79 6.11
CA ILE A 709 -16.07 -17.80 5.42
C ILE A 709 -16.18 -17.37 3.97
N GLY A 710 -15.63 -18.16 3.06
CA GLY A 710 -15.69 -17.92 1.62
C GLY A 710 -16.47 -19.01 0.91
N PHE A 711 -17.33 -18.64 -0.02
CA PHE A 711 -18.05 -19.57 -0.90
C PHE A 711 -17.75 -19.20 -2.35
N ASP A 712 -17.17 -20.16 -3.09
CA ASP A 712 -16.87 -20.02 -4.52
C ASP A 712 -17.80 -20.97 -5.30
N PHE A 713 -18.47 -20.50 -6.37
CA PHE A 713 -19.41 -21.28 -7.19
C PHE A 713 -19.30 -20.99 -8.69
#